data_309a070f8914e5c948d13407cbc19013
#
_entry.id   309a070f8914e5c948d13407cbc19013
#
_cell.length_a   1.000
_cell.length_b   1.000
_cell.length_c   1.000
_cell.angle_alpha   90.00
_cell.angle_beta   90.00
_cell.angle_gamma   90.00
#
_symmetry.space_group_name_H-M   'P 1'
#
loop_
_entity.id
_entity.type
_entity.pdbx_description
1 polymer ?
#
loop_
_entity_poly.entity_id
_entity_poly.type
_entity_poly.pdbx_seq_one_letter_code
_entity_poly.pdbx_strand_id
1 'polypeptide(L)'
;MEKSRTPAATQVLNFSPVRFADAELTVGCLPYGEDGKQVLEQLRREHNGTHVFRRDGPDSIAAVSVTANAALLGKPKTIQLTENLGLVAALVRNALLTYLAGMGRTVLSYEPMRFIARDDLLRQLPGISPPDWLGVRLLYEVAIRPVYFFKQEALIAAVVDVRTTRMIDRTVRELMDAGLSLEGAYVGRRVPSEDVRIAPFLELVGCVKSRDGSRVRLTDSRDGIESVEASEVWPWRQSFAACLQHAFAERTPKVVELLEAKRAALRHGPTRLDRIKKIVGFFGSQQHEMAPGVPFTFGPLLDSASASFPRLESAPRPVYVFNQTGSKTDTWHDRGLTEHGPYTSQVFTPNQPRICVVCQQSLKGQVEQFLHKFDQGVKLPPPPPPRDRHRPAKRQTNYFEKGFRRKYALQDIQYEFFLTEGNSVDSYRKACQNALEKHGSGQKFDLAFVQIEEPFHELAPKSNPYFASKASFHTLQIPVQEFEIETTRKPDNELIYVLNNIGLASYAKLNGIPWLLKANPTIAHELVIGLGSANIGESRLGERERFVGITTIFSGDGNYHLSNSSKAVSMDEYQTALLETLRAAILKVRQDMNWQPRDHVRLVFHARFKKFSGEEVQSIKGLLKELGDYDVEYAFIQLSDEHPYILFDRNQNGAFDYESRRTKIGRAHV
;
A
#
# COMPACT_ATOMS: atom_id res chain seq x y z
N MET A 1 -51.15 -11.41 9.08
CA MET A 1 -49.86 -11.42 9.83
C MET A 1 -48.75 -11.85 8.88
N GLU A 2 -48.18 -10.91 8.13
CA GLU A 2 -46.96 -11.16 7.34
C GLU A 2 -45.81 -11.34 8.30
N LYS A 3 -45.23 -12.54 8.28
CA LYS A 3 -43.93 -12.79 8.93
C LYS A 3 -42.89 -11.89 8.25
N SER A 4 -42.45 -10.84 8.93
CA SER A 4 -41.30 -10.04 8.49
C SER A 4 -40.10 -11.00 8.39
N ARG A 5 -39.79 -11.43 7.19
CA ARG A 5 -38.52 -12.12 6.91
C ARG A 5 -37.42 -11.08 7.14
N THR A 6 -36.70 -11.23 8.23
CA THR A 6 -35.44 -10.51 8.41
C THR A 6 -34.62 -10.71 7.13
N PRO A 7 -34.18 -9.64 6.44
CA PRO A 7 -33.39 -9.80 5.24
C PRO A 7 -32.16 -10.63 5.56
N ALA A 8 -31.90 -11.65 4.75
CA ALA A 8 -30.74 -12.50 4.96
C ALA A 8 -29.48 -11.62 5.02
N ALA A 9 -28.62 -11.86 6.01
CA ALA A 9 -27.36 -11.14 6.17
C ALA A 9 -26.52 -11.26 4.89
N THR A 10 -26.38 -10.20 4.15
CA THR A 10 -25.70 -10.19 2.85
C THR A 10 -24.23 -9.77 2.96
N GLN A 11 -23.90 -8.98 3.98
CA GLN A 11 -22.56 -8.42 4.19
C GLN A 11 -21.90 -9.08 5.40
N VAL A 12 -20.60 -9.36 5.27
CA VAL A 12 -19.78 -10.03 6.30
C VAL A 12 -18.45 -9.34 6.39
N LEU A 13 -18.05 -8.93 7.58
CA LEU A 13 -16.70 -8.47 7.89
C LEU A 13 -15.80 -9.67 8.24
N ASN A 14 -14.52 -9.56 7.95
CA ASN A 14 -13.53 -10.55 8.37
C ASN A 14 -13.16 -10.42 9.86
N PHE A 15 -14.12 -10.05 10.69
CA PHE A 15 -14.01 -9.85 12.13
C PHE A 15 -14.70 -10.99 12.88
N SER A 16 -13.95 -11.67 13.74
CA SER A 16 -14.47 -12.60 14.72
C SER A 16 -14.44 -11.92 16.09
N PRO A 17 -15.58 -11.57 16.68
CA PRO A 17 -15.61 -10.97 18.02
C PRO A 17 -15.02 -11.92 19.07
N VAL A 18 -14.18 -11.39 19.94
CA VAL A 18 -13.72 -12.11 21.13
C VAL A 18 -14.72 -11.88 22.24
N ARG A 19 -15.28 -12.95 22.77
CA ARG A 19 -16.28 -12.94 23.83
C ARG A 19 -15.63 -13.39 25.16
N PHE A 20 -15.76 -12.58 26.17
CA PHE A 20 -15.31 -12.86 27.55
C PHE A 20 -16.29 -12.23 28.50
N ALA A 21 -16.37 -12.78 29.74
CA ALA A 21 -17.15 -12.17 30.77
C ALA A 21 -16.44 -10.92 31.30
N ASP A 22 -17.20 -9.90 31.65
CA ASP A 22 -16.65 -8.80 32.41
C ASP A 22 -16.23 -9.30 33.80
N ALA A 23 -14.95 -9.16 34.08
CA ALA A 23 -14.35 -9.66 35.32
C ALA A 23 -13.26 -8.71 35.80
N GLU A 24 -13.06 -8.72 37.07
CA GLU A 24 -11.90 -8.08 37.69
C GLU A 24 -10.67 -8.95 37.54
N LEU A 25 -9.57 -8.32 37.16
CA LEU A 25 -8.27 -8.97 37.09
C LEU A 25 -7.26 -8.22 37.95
N THR A 26 -6.56 -8.95 38.82
CA THR A 26 -5.43 -8.38 39.55
C THR A 26 -4.20 -8.39 38.67
N VAL A 27 -3.65 -7.21 38.41
CA VAL A 27 -2.44 -6.99 37.62
C VAL A 27 -1.36 -6.38 38.51
N GLY A 28 -0.11 -6.64 38.18
CA GLY A 28 1.00 -5.91 38.77
C GLY A 28 1.28 -4.60 38.07
N CYS A 29 1.59 -3.55 38.80
CA CYS A 29 1.99 -2.26 38.26
C CYS A 29 3.48 -2.03 38.47
N LEU A 30 4.20 -1.80 37.42
CA LEU A 30 5.63 -1.43 37.37
C LEU A 30 5.78 -0.01 36.86
N PRO A 31 6.81 0.76 37.29
CA PRO A 31 7.01 2.11 36.82
C PRO A 31 7.45 2.13 35.32
N TYR A 32 6.98 3.17 34.62
CA TYR A 32 7.41 3.48 33.25
C TYR A 32 8.10 4.85 33.27
N GLY A 33 9.44 4.84 33.49
CA GLY A 33 10.27 6.07 33.52
C GLY A 33 10.78 6.48 32.13
N GLU A 34 11.81 7.28 32.10
CA GLU A 34 12.45 7.76 30.86
C GLU A 34 12.93 6.58 29.99
N ASP A 35 13.51 5.54 30.60
CA ASP A 35 13.92 4.29 29.95
C ASP A 35 12.80 3.26 29.82
N GLY A 36 11.55 3.65 30.06
CA GLY A 36 10.41 2.74 30.15
C GLY A 36 10.20 1.85 28.95
N LYS A 37 10.59 2.29 27.75
CA LYS A 37 10.54 1.46 26.54
C LYS A 37 11.53 0.30 26.61
N GLN A 38 12.77 0.57 27.01
CA GLN A 38 13.83 -0.45 27.15
C GLN A 38 13.46 -1.44 28.27
N VAL A 39 12.99 -0.92 29.42
CA VAL A 39 12.51 -1.73 30.55
C VAL A 39 11.36 -2.66 30.10
N LEU A 40 10.40 -2.15 29.34
CA LEU A 40 9.29 -2.96 28.83
C LEU A 40 9.75 -4.07 27.87
N GLU A 41 10.72 -3.79 27.01
CA GLU A 41 11.31 -4.77 26.10
C GLU A 41 12.12 -5.84 26.88
N GLN A 42 12.86 -5.41 27.90
CA GLN A 42 13.61 -6.33 28.78
C GLN A 42 12.67 -7.26 29.56
N LEU A 43 11.64 -6.73 30.19
CA LEU A 43 10.62 -7.51 30.92
C LEU A 43 9.96 -8.56 30.02
N ARG A 44 9.65 -8.21 28.78
CA ARG A 44 9.07 -9.13 27.80
C ARG A 44 10.00 -10.28 27.44
N ARG A 45 11.32 -10.04 27.40
CA ARG A 45 12.32 -11.09 27.15
C ARG A 45 12.49 -12.00 28.36
N GLU A 46 12.66 -11.41 29.55
CA GLU A 46 12.95 -12.16 30.78
C GLU A 46 11.77 -13.03 31.25
N HIS A 47 10.54 -12.56 31.02
CA HIS A 47 9.33 -13.24 31.46
C HIS A 47 8.48 -13.78 30.29
N ASN A 48 9.14 -14.08 29.18
CA ASN A 48 8.48 -14.63 28.01
C ASN A 48 7.73 -15.93 28.34
N GLY A 49 6.46 -16.02 27.92
CA GLY A 49 5.59 -17.16 28.16
C GLY A 49 4.95 -17.22 29.56
N THR A 50 5.42 -16.45 30.55
CA THR A 50 4.86 -16.41 31.92
C THR A 50 4.05 -15.16 32.19
N HIS A 51 4.41 -14.03 31.59
CA HIS A 51 3.72 -12.75 31.77
C HIS A 51 3.47 -12.04 30.45
N VAL A 52 2.42 -11.21 30.45
CA VAL A 52 2.14 -10.23 29.40
C VAL A 52 2.32 -8.84 29.98
N PHE A 53 3.14 -8.02 29.33
CA PHE A 53 3.40 -6.65 29.74
C PHE A 53 2.84 -5.66 28.73
N ARG A 54 2.18 -4.62 29.24
CA ARG A 54 1.65 -3.53 28.45
C ARG A 54 1.79 -2.21 29.19
N ARG A 55 2.14 -1.15 28.46
CA ARG A 55 2.11 0.21 28.98
C ARG A 55 0.66 0.57 29.37
N ASP A 56 0.45 1.02 30.62
CA ASP A 56 -0.81 1.45 31.22
C ASP A 56 -0.70 2.93 31.61
N GLY A 57 -1.17 3.80 30.73
CA GLY A 57 -1.01 5.25 30.90
C GLY A 57 0.42 5.77 30.62
N PRO A 58 0.74 6.99 31.08
CA PRO A 58 2.05 7.60 30.84
C PRO A 58 3.17 6.95 31.67
N ASP A 59 2.89 6.56 32.93
CA ASP A 59 3.90 6.32 33.98
C ASP A 59 3.95 4.88 34.49
N SER A 60 3.15 3.95 33.92
CA SER A 60 3.10 2.57 34.41
C SER A 60 3.07 1.50 33.33
N ILE A 61 3.51 0.31 33.71
CA ILE A 61 3.43 -0.94 32.96
C ILE A 61 2.52 -1.89 33.74
N ALA A 62 1.47 -2.38 33.11
CA ALA A 62 0.68 -3.50 33.61
C ALA A 62 1.38 -4.82 33.31
N ALA A 63 1.56 -5.66 34.31
CA ALA A 63 2.12 -7.00 34.26
C ALA A 63 1.04 -8.02 34.64
N VAL A 64 0.72 -8.97 33.73
CA VAL A 64 -0.28 -10.00 33.97
C VAL A 64 0.35 -11.37 33.90
N SER A 65 0.20 -12.16 34.96
CA SER A 65 0.56 -13.58 34.95
C SER A 65 -0.37 -14.35 34.02
N VAL A 66 0.21 -15.11 33.08
CA VAL A 66 -0.57 -15.96 32.14
C VAL A 66 -0.42 -17.45 32.42
N THR A 67 0.30 -17.79 33.49
CA THR A 67 0.43 -19.16 34.02
C THR A 67 0.09 -19.18 35.49
N ALA A 68 -0.54 -20.25 35.98
CA ALA A 68 -1.03 -20.35 37.37
C ALA A 68 0.08 -20.22 38.46
N ASN A 69 1.33 -20.56 38.08
CA ASN A 69 2.45 -20.58 39.03
C ASN A 69 3.35 -19.34 38.95
N ALA A 70 3.04 -18.37 38.10
CA ALA A 70 3.86 -17.17 37.97
C ALA A 70 3.51 -16.16 39.06
N ALA A 71 4.55 -15.61 39.69
CA ALA A 71 4.37 -14.61 40.76
C ALA A 71 3.86 -13.28 40.17
N LEU A 72 3.07 -12.54 40.96
CA LEU A 72 2.67 -11.18 40.59
C LEU A 72 3.90 -10.25 40.61
N LEU A 73 4.12 -9.53 39.50
CA LEU A 73 5.24 -8.60 39.37
C LEU A 73 4.79 -7.16 39.58
N GLY A 74 5.35 -6.49 40.58
CA GLY A 74 5.03 -5.10 40.89
C GLY A 74 3.90 -4.94 41.94
N LYS A 75 3.38 -3.72 42.07
CA LYS A 75 2.32 -3.41 43.04
C LYS A 75 0.97 -3.91 42.52
N PRO A 76 0.17 -4.64 43.34
CA PRO A 76 -1.13 -5.12 42.90
C PRO A 76 -2.10 -3.97 42.60
N LYS A 77 -2.84 -4.11 41.51
CA LYS A 77 -3.93 -3.21 41.08
C LYS A 77 -5.04 -4.06 40.48
N THR A 78 -6.25 -3.84 40.91
CA THR A 78 -7.43 -4.45 40.28
C THR A 78 -7.92 -3.60 39.12
N ILE A 79 -8.22 -4.22 38.00
CA ILE A 79 -8.73 -3.58 36.80
C ILE A 79 -9.98 -4.31 36.28
N GLN A 80 -10.89 -3.59 35.64
CA GLN A 80 -11.99 -4.17 34.86
C GLN A 80 -11.53 -4.47 33.44
N LEU A 81 -11.80 -5.67 32.96
CA LEU A 81 -11.37 -6.13 31.64
C LEU A 81 -12.01 -5.29 30.49
N THR A 82 -13.28 -4.94 30.64
CA THR A 82 -14.02 -4.16 29.62
C THR A 82 -13.50 -2.74 29.48
N GLU A 83 -12.90 -2.17 30.50
CA GLU A 83 -12.28 -0.84 30.47
C GLU A 83 -10.84 -0.89 29.91
N ASN A 84 -10.23 -2.08 29.87
CA ASN A 84 -8.83 -2.28 29.49
C ASN A 84 -8.65 -3.11 28.21
N LEU A 85 -9.46 -2.84 27.18
CA LEU A 85 -9.51 -3.60 25.93
C LEU A 85 -8.14 -3.80 25.26
N GLY A 86 -7.25 -2.84 25.42
CA GLY A 86 -5.90 -2.96 24.89
C GLY A 86 -5.07 -4.04 25.57
N LEU A 87 -5.22 -4.21 26.89
CA LEU A 87 -4.56 -5.27 27.66
C LEU A 87 -5.20 -6.62 27.35
N VAL A 88 -6.53 -6.68 27.30
CA VAL A 88 -7.26 -7.90 26.92
C VAL A 88 -6.82 -8.39 25.54
N ALA A 89 -6.68 -7.49 24.56
CA ALA A 89 -6.19 -7.87 23.23
C ALA A 89 -4.77 -8.47 23.27
N ALA A 90 -3.89 -7.97 24.15
CA ALA A 90 -2.55 -8.53 24.31
C ALA A 90 -2.58 -9.92 24.98
N LEU A 91 -3.45 -10.11 25.96
CA LEU A 91 -3.66 -11.40 26.65
C LEU A 91 -4.22 -12.45 25.69
N VAL A 92 -5.28 -12.11 24.94
CA VAL A 92 -5.88 -12.99 23.91
C VAL A 92 -4.85 -13.37 22.86
N ARG A 93 -3.99 -12.44 22.42
CA ARG A 93 -2.93 -12.69 21.45
C ARG A 93 -1.90 -13.67 22.02
N ASN A 94 -1.48 -13.51 23.28
CA ASN A 94 -0.56 -14.43 23.92
C ASN A 94 -1.16 -15.83 24.04
N ALA A 95 -2.42 -15.93 24.47
CA ALA A 95 -3.13 -17.21 24.57
C ALA A 95 -3.23 -17.93 23.21
N LEU A 96 -3.56 -17.19 22.15
CA LEU A 96 -3.61 -17.75 20.80
C LEU A 96 -2.24 -18.21 20.30
N LEU A 97 -1.15 -17.47 20.61
CA LEU A 97 0.22 -17.90 20.28
C LEU A 97 0.56 -19.21 20.98
N THR A 98 0.28 -19.32 22.29
CA THR A 98 0.52 -20.55 23.07
C THR A 98 -0.28 -21.73 22.50
N TYR A 99 -1.54 -21.51 22.15
CA TYR A 99 -2.39 -22.53 21.55
C TYR A 99 -1.84 -23.04 20.22
N LEU A 100 -1.47 -22.13 19.31
CA LEU A 100 -0.94 -22.50 17.99
C LEU A 100 0.41 -23.22 18.08
N ALA A 101 1.30 -22.76 18.96
CA ALA A 101 2.59 -23.40 19.21
C ALA A 101 2.41 -24.80 19.83
N GLY A 102 1.49 -24.95 20.81
CA GLY A 102 1.16 -26.24 21.42
C GLY A 102 0.57 -27.25 20.40
N MET A 103 -0.07 -26.77 19.32
CA MET A 103 -0.53 -27.59 18.21
C MET A 103 0.53 -27.87 17.13
N GLY A 104 1.77 -27.45 17.35
CA GLY A 104 2.87 -27.62 16.38
C GLY A 104 2.70 -26.79 15.12
N ARG A 105 2.00 -25.65 15.18
CA ARG A 105 1.88 -24.71 14.07
C ARG A 105 3.10 -23.82 13.98
N THR A 106 3.62 -23.62 12.79
CA THR A 106 4.73 -22.69 12.56
C THR A 106 4.19 -21.26 12.57
N VAL A 107 4.46 -20.53 13.66
CA VAL A 107 4.11 -19.12 13.81
C VAL A 107 5.30 -18.28 13.38
N LEU A 108 5.08 -17.30 12.49
CA LEU A 108 6.13 -16.45 11.91
C LEU A 108 6.23 -15.06 12.53
N SER A 109 5.17 -14.58 13.16
CA SER A 109 5.14 -13.26 13.83
C SER A 109 4.03 -13.18 14.86
N TYR A 110 4.23 -12.29 15.86
CA TYR A 110 3.32 -12.08 16.98
C TYR A 110 2.22 -11.03 16.66
N GLU A 111 2.54 -9.92 15.99
CA GLU A 111 1.60 -8.84 15.67
C GLU A 111 1.83 -8.25 14.27
N PRO A 112 0.91 -8.46 13.31
CA PRO A 112 -0.18 -9.42 13.40
C PRO A 112 0.36 -10.85 13.51
N MET A 113 -0.41 -11.73 14.18
CA MET A 113 -0.02 -13.13 14.26
C MET A 113 -0.11 -13.78 12.90
N ARG A 114 1.01 -14.32 12.42
CA ARG A 114 1.10 -15.02 11.14
C ARG A 114 1.53 -16.45 11.36
N PHE A 115 0.77 -17.39 10.84
CA PHE A 115 1.13 -18.80 10.93
C PHE A 115 0.85 -19.54 9.62
N ILE A 116 1.64 -20.58 9.36
CA ILE A 116 1.61 -21.34 8.12
C ILE A 116 0.60 -22.48 8.24
N ALA A 117 -0.25 -22.64 7.22
CA ALA A 117 -1.10 -23.83 7.08
C ALA A 117 -0.27 -25.05 6.63
N ARG A 118 -0.81 -26.24 6.85
CA ARG A 118 -0.21 -27.49 6.35
C ARG A 118 -0.31 -27.62 4.83
N ASP A 119 -1.31 -26.99 4.22
CA ASP A 119 -1.57 -27.05 2.78
C ASP A 119 -0.48 -26.35 1.97
N ASP A 120 0.11 -27.06 1.01
CA ASP A 120 1.06 -26.53 0.03
C ASP A 120 0.40 -26.48 -1.35
N LEU A 121 0.24 -25.28 -1.89
CA LEU A 121 -0.43 -25.07 -3.17
C LEU A 121 0.37 -25.63 -4.35
N LEU A 122 1.70 -25.61 -4.25
CA LEU A 122 2.57 -26.12 -5.31
C LEU A 122 2.43 -27.63 -5.44
N ARG A 123 2.31 -28.35 -4.31
CA ARG A 123 2.07 -29.81 -4.27
C ARG A 123 0.67 -30.19 -4.70
N GLN A 124 -0.28 -29.27 -4.66
CA GLN A 124 -1.66 -29.51 -5.11
C GLN A 124 -1.86 -29.25 -6.61
N LEU A 125 -0.82 -28.90 -7.36
CA LEU A 125 -0.93 -28.71 -8.80
C LEU A 125 -0.98 -30.06 -9.52
N PRO A 126 -1.90 -30.25 -10.48
CA PRO A 126 -2.05 -31.52 -11.18
C PRO A 126 -0.80 -31.84 -12.02
N GLY A 127 -0.27 -33.05 -11.85
CA GLY A 127 0.91 -33.52 -12.58
C GLY A 127 2.22 -32.82 -12.22
N ILE A 128 2.28 -32.10 -11.10
CA ILE A 128 3.47 -31.41 -10.61
C ILE A 128 3.91 -32.04 -9.30
N SER A 129 5.17 -32.47 -9.25
CA SER A 129 5.85 -32.98 -8.05
C SER A 129 7.00 -32.04 -7.69
N PRO A 130 6.77 -31.04 -6.82
CA PRO A 130 7.83 -30.13 -6.41
C PRO A 130 8.82 -30.81 -5.49
N PRO A 131 10.09 -30.42 -5.48
CA PRO A 131 11.05 -30.85 -4.47
C PRO A 131 10.62 -30.41 -3.07
N ASP A 132 11.05 -31.12 -2.03
CA ASP A 132 10.61 -30.89 -0.65
C ASP A 132 10.99 -29.51 -0.09
N TRP A 133 12.06 -28.94 -0.59
CA TRP A 133 12.59 -27.65 -0.18
C TRP A 133 11.88 -26.44 -0.82
N LEU A 134 11.00 -26.66 -1.82
CA LEU A 134 10.32 -25.59 -2.55
C LEU A 134 8.80 -25.72 -2.36
N GLY A 135 8.17 -24.63 -1.92
CA GLY A 135 6.74 -24.63 -1.65
C GLY A 135 6.05 -23.28 -1.72
N VAL A 136 4.73 -23.31 -1.87
CA VAL A 136 3.85 -22.15 -1.72
C VAL A 136 2.74 -22.52 -0.76
N ARG A 137 2.78 -22.01 0.46
CA ARG A 137 1.84 -22.36 1.51
C ARG A 137 0.84 -21.26 1.79
N LEU A 138 -0.32 -21.61 2.32
CA LEU A 138 -1.25 -20.66 2.87
C LEU A 138 -0.68 -20.06 4.15
N LEU A 139 -0.82 -18.75 4.28
CA LEU A 139 -0.44 -17.96 5.43
C LEU A 139 -1.71 -17.32 6.00
N TYR A 140 -2.08 -17.68 7.21
CA TYR A 140 -3.13 -16.99 7.94
C TYR A 140 -2.53 -15.81 8.71
N GLU A 141 -3.23 -14.69 8.65
CA GLU A 141 -2.91 -13.49 9.39
C GLU A 141 -4.07 -13.17 10.33
N VAL A 142 -3.79 -13.04 11.62
CA VAL A 142 -4.78 -12.77 12.67
C VAL A 142 -4.30 -11.59 13.48
N ALA A 143 -5.01 -10.47 13.39
CA ALA A 143 -4.75 -9.28 14.19
C ALA A 143 -5.80 -9.17 15.29
N ILE A 144 -5.38 -9.36 16.56
CA ILE A 144 -6.25 -9.19 17.71
C ILE A 144 -6.15 -7.74 18.18
N ARG A 145 -7.26 -7.01 18.13
CA ARG A 145 -7.27 -5.58 18.47
C ARG A 145 -8.63 -5.09 18.96
N PRO A 146 -8.68 -4.03 19.76
CA PRO A 146 -9.90 -3.28 19.98
C PRO A 146 -10.35 -2.65 18.66
N VAL A 147 -11.65 -2.70 18.38
CA VAL A 147 -12.30 -2.08 17.24
C VAL A 147 -13.36 -1.12 17.76
N TYR A 148 -13.29 0.11 17.30
CA TYR A 148 -14.19 1.19 17.68
C TYR A 148 -15.05 1.55 16.49
N PHE A 149 -16.36 1.37 16.60
CA PHE A 149 -17.30 1.84 15.59
C PHE A 149 -17.98 3.13 16.08
N PHE A 150 -18.26 4.01 15.16
CA PHE A 150 -18.87 5.29 15.50
C PHE A 150 -20.22 5.10 16.24
N LYS A 151 -20.34 5.71 17.43
CA LYS A 151 -21.51 5.62 18.32
C LYS A 151 -21.89 4.19 18.75
N GLN A 152 -20.94 3.27 18.78
CA GLN A 152 -21.14 1.91 19.28
C GLN A 152 -20.10 1.59 20.36
N GLU A 153 -20.39 0.60 21.20
CA GLU A 153 -19.41 0.09 22.15
C GLU A 153 -18.24 -0.56 21.43
N ALA A 154 -17.05 -0.33 21.97
CA ALA A 154 -15.85 -0.96 21.47
C ALA A 154 -15.89 -2.47 21.73
N LEU A 155 -15.40 -3.24 20.77
CA LEU A 155 -15.26 -4.69 20.92
C LEU A 155 -13.82 -5.13 20.62
N ILE A 156 -13.42 -6.28 21.15
CA ILE A 156 -12.19 -6.93 20.71
C ILE A 156 -12.53 -7.86 19.58
N ALA A 157 -11.79 -7.76 18.48
CA ALA A 157 -11.95 -8.64 17.33
C ALA A 157 -10.63 -9.29 16.92
N ALA A 158 -10.72 -10.54 16.51
CA ALA A 158 -9.74 -11.17 15.65
C ALA A 158 -10.07 -10.82 14.21
N VAL A 159 -9.24 -9.98 13.60
CA VAL A 159 -9.33 -9.63 12.18
C VAL A 159 -8.51 -10.64 11.40
N VAL A 160 -9.18 -11.48 10.63
CA VAL A 160 -8.58 -12.66 10.00
C VAL A 160 -8.45 -12.47 8.51
N ASP A 161 -7.27 -12.78 7.97
CA ASP A 161 -7.02 -12.84 6.52
C ASP A 161 -6.24 -14.09 6.14
N VAL A 162 -6.29 -14.42 4.84
CA VAL A 162 -5.53 -15.52 4.25
C VAL A 162 -4.74 -15.03 3.06
N ARG A 163 -3.44 -15.34 3.06
CA ARG A 163 -2.48 -15.01 2.02
C ARG A 163 -1.70 -16.25 1.60
N THR A 164 -0.71 -16.08 0.74
CA THR A 164 0.25 -17.12 0.40
C THR A 164 1.64 -16.69 0.75
N THR A 165 2.49 -17.64 1.16
CA THR A 165 3.93 -17.41 1.37
C THR A 165 4.75 -18.39 0.54
N ARG A 166 5.86 -17.90 0.00
CA ARG A 166 6.84 -18.70 -0.75
C ARG A 166 7.85 -19.27 0.24
N MET A 167 8.21 -20.50 0.07
CA MET A 167 9.19 -21.20 0.92
C MET A 167 10.33 -21.73 0.07
N ILE A 168 11.55 -21.46 0.50
CA ILE A 168 12.79 -22.03 -0.02
C ILE A 168 13.54 -22.55 1.21
N ASP A 169 13.56 -23.87 1.39
CA ASP A 169 14.15 -24.51 2.56
C ASP A 169 15.43 -25.24 2.20
N ARG A 170 16.33 -24.52 1.52
CA ARG A 170 17.70 -24.92 1.24
C ARG A 170 18.64 -23.76 1.41
N THR A 171 19.83 -24.05 1.88
CA THR A 171 20.93 -23.09 2.00
C THR A 171 21.44 -22.68 0.62
N VAL A 172 22.13 -21.57 0.55
CA VAL A 172 22.81 -21.09 -0.65
C VAL A 172 23.80 -22.14 -1.16
N ARG A 173 24.55 -22.81 -0.26
CA ARG A 173 25.49 -23.88 -0.62
C ARG A 173 24.78 -25.01 -1.37
N GLU A 174 23.71 -25.56 -0.80
CA GLU A 174 22.98 -26.69 -1.39
C GLU A 174 22.41 -26.35 -2.78
N LEU A 175 21.94 -25.13 -2.97
CA LEU A 175 21.40 -24.68 -4.26
C LEU A 175 22.50 -24.46 -5.30
N MET A 176 23.63 -23.85 -4.90
CA MET A 176 24.75 -23.65 -5.80
C MET A 176 25.46 -24.99 -6.17
N ASP A 177 25.58 -25.93 -5.23
CA ASP A 177 26.06 -27.27 -5.49
C ASP A 177 25.15 -28.06 -6.42
N ALA A 178 23.85 -27.77 -6.42
CA ALA A 178 22.88 -28.30 -7.37
C ALA A 178 22.88 -27.56 -8.73
N GLY A 179 23.77 -26.58 -8.95
CA GLY A 179 23.92 -25.86 -10.22
C GLY A 179 23.08 -24.61 -10.37
N LEU A 180 22.39 -24.13 -9.32
CA LEU A 180 21.67 -22.85 -9.39
C LEU A 180 22.62 -21.67 -9.17
N SER A 181 22.74 -20.77 -10.14
CA SER A 181 23.45 -19.50 -9.94
C SER A 181 22.58 -18.57 -9.07
N LEU A 182 23.19 -18.02 -8.03
CA LEU A 182 22.59 -17.04 -7.12
C LEU A 182 23.32 -15.69 -7.17
N GLU A 183 24.16 -15.44 -8.17
CA GLU A 183 24.78 -14.13 -8.37
C GLU A 183 23.71 -13.05 -8.58
N GLY A 184 23.86 -11.92 -7.91
CA GLY A 184 22.87 -10.84 -7.89
C GLY A 184 21.67 -11.10 -6.97
N ALA A 185 21.54 -12.30 -6.38
CA ALA A 185 20.48 -12.62 -5.45
C ALA A 185 20.80 -12.16 -4.02
N TYR A 186 19.81 -11.61 -3.33
CA TYR A 186 19.94 -11.35 -1.90
C TYR A 186 19.81 -12.62 -1.09
N VAL A 187 20.57 -12.66 0.02
CA VAL A 187 20.60 -13.79 0.95
C VAL A 187 20.41 -13.30 2.38
N GLY A 188 19.89 -14.17 3.23
CA GLY A 188 19.66 -13.88 4.63
C GLY A 188 20.09 -15.00 5.54
N ARG A 189 20.37 -14.67 6.81
CA ARG A 189 20.65 -15.60 7.89
C ARG A 189 19.39 -15.87 8.71
N ARG A 190 19.19 -17.09 9.16
CA ARG A 190 18.12 -17.42 10.11
C ARG A 190 18.51 -16.97 11.50
N VAL A 191 17.74 -16.06 12.06
CA VAL A 191 17.92 -15.52 13.40
C VAL A 191 16.79 -16.04 14.29
N PRO A 192 17.09 -16.64 15.44
CA PRO A 192 16.08 -17.06 16.40
C PRO A 192 15.20 -15.87 16.84
N SER A 193 13.93 -16.12 17.03
CA SER A 193 13.04 -15.14 17.65
C SER A 193 13.31 -15.07 19.17
N GLU A 194 13.13 -13.91 19.77
CA GLU A 194 13.16 -13.76 21.23
C GLU A 194 12.09 -14.62 21.91
N ASP A 195 10.98 -14.88 21.27
CA ASP A 195 9.94 -15.81 21.71
C ASP A 195 10.13 -17.17 21.02
N VAL A 196 10.47 -18.18 21.78
CA VAL A 196 10.71 -19.56 21.28
C VAL A 196 9.51 -20.20 20.62
N ARG A 197 8.30 -19.67 20.86
CA ARG A 197 7.06 -20.12 20.20
C ARG A 197 6.95 -19.61 18.75
N ILE A 198 7.80 -18.64 18.36
CA ILE A 198 7.85 -18.05 17.03
C ILE A 198 9.04 -18.62 16.28
N ALA A 199 8.80 -19.05 15.05
CA ALA A 199 9.85 -19.59 14.20
C ALA A 199 10.96 -18.55 13.92
N PRO A 200 12.22 -19.00 13.72
CA PRO A 200 13.30 -18.11 13.29
C PRO A 200 12.90 -17.31 12.04
N PHE A 201 13.28 -16.06 12.00
CA PHE A 201 13.05 -15.20 10.85
C PHE A 201 14.32 -15.09 10.00
N LEU A 202 14.15 -14.81 8.71
CA LEU A 202 15.26 -14.59 7.81
C LEU A 202 15.66 -13.11 7.85
N GLU A 203 16.86 -12.84 8.36
CA GLU A 203 17.46 -11.51 8.37
C GLU A 203 18.34 -11.33 7.13
N LEU A 204 18.11 -10.25 6.39
CA LEU A 204 18.84 -9.96 5.17
C LEU A 204 20.30 -9.59 5.50
N VAL A 205 21.28 -10.27 4.84
CA VAL A 205 22.71 -10.08 5.09
C VAL A 205 23.40 -9.35 3.94
N GLY A 206 23.10 -9.70 2.69
CA GLY A 206 23.73 -9.06 1.54
C GLY A 206 23.27 -9.64 0.21
N CYS A 207 23.84 -9.10 -0.87
CA CYS A 207 23.66 -9.57 -2.24
C CYS A 207 24.88 -10.40 -2.68
N VAL A 208 24.68 -11.58 -3.22
CA VAL A 208 25.75 -12.47 -3.68
C VAL A 208 26.45 -11.85 -4.89
N LYS A 209 27.77 -11.62 -4.76
CA LYS A 209 28.64 -11.18 -5.86
C LYS A 209 29.22 -12.34 -6.63
N SER A 210 29.76 -13.32 -5.89
CA SER A 210 30.39 -14.50 -6.47
C SER A 210 30.52 -15.59 -5.43
N ARG A 211 30.79 -16.85 -5.86
CA ARG A 211 31.15 -17.94 -4.99
C ARG A 211 32.69 -18.00 -4.83
N ASP A 212 33.14 -18.28 -3.61
CA ASP A 212 34.53 -18.46 -3.27
C ASP A 212 34.66 -19.70 -2.33
N GLY A 213 34.82 -20.87 -2.92
CA GLY A 213 34.86 -22.15 -2.20
C GLY A 213 33.55 -22.45 -1.44
N SER A 214 33.65 -22.55 -0.10
CA SER A 214 32.49 -22.73 0.80
C SER A 214 31.77 -21.43 1.12
N ARG A 215 32.35 -20.28 0.78
CA ARG A 215 31.83 -18.94 1.07
C ARG A 215 31.23 -18.30 -0.15
N VAL A 216 30.40 -17.31 0.10
CA VAL A 216 29.91 -16.36 -0.92
C VAL A 216 30.39 -14.96 -0.56
N ARG A 217 30.94 -14.26 -1.55
CA ARG A 217 31.29 -12.84 -1.44
C ARG A 217 30.02 -12.03 -1.64
N LEU A 218 29.90 -10.97 -0.89
CA LEU A 218 28.71 -10.12 -0.88
C LEU A 218 29.02 -8.74 -1.44
N THR A 219 28.01 -8.14 -2.05
CA THR A 219 27.86 -6.72 -2.30
C THR A 219 26.61 -6.24 -1.58
N ASP A 220 26.45 -4.92 -1.38
CA ASP A 220 25.31 -4.37 -0.67
C ASP A 220 25.01 -5.19 0.61
N SER A 221 26.01 -5.28 1.49
CA SER A 221 25.91 -6.08 2.69
C SER A 221 25.63 -5.22 3.92
N ARG A 222 25.03 -5.85 4.94
CA ARG A 222 24.82 -5.25 6.25
C ARG A 222 26.17 -5.15 6.97
N ASP A 223 26.40 -4.04 7.65
CA ASP A 223 27.57 -3.80 8.51
C ASP A 223 28.93 -4.07 7.82
N GLY A 224 29.01 -3.91 6.50
CA GLY A 224 30.24 -4.10 5.73
C GLY A 224 30.71 -5.57 5.63
N ILE A 225 29.84 -6.54 5.84
CA ILE A 225 30.19 -7.97 5.73
C ILE A 225 30.59 -8.29 4.29
N GLU A 226 31.84 -8.64 4.06
CA GLU A 226 32.38 -8.94 2.73
C GLU A 226 32.04 -10.35 2.24
N SER A 227 31.96 -11.33 3.15
CA SER A 227 31.66 -12.71 2.80
C SER A 227 31.01 -13.48 3.96
N VAL A 228 30.23 -14.51 3.63
CA VAL A 228 29.60 -15.42 4.59
C VAL A 228 29.72 -16.88 4.14
N GLU A 229 29.61 -17.83 5.09
CA GLU A 229 29.52 -19.25 4.76
C GLU A 229 28.21 -19.53 4.00
N ALA A 230 28.33 -20.17 2.83
CA ALA A 230 27.14 -20.45 1.99
C ALA A 230 26.16 -21.44 2.64
N SER A 231 26.61 -22.23 3.63
CA SER A 231 25.79 -23.14 4.43
C SER A 231 24.99 -22.46 5.54
N GLU A 232 25.31 -21.20 5.90
CA GLU A 232 24.65 -20.44 6.98
C GLU A 232 23.64 -19.40 6.47
N VAL A 233 23.48 -19.29 5.15
CA VAL A 233 22.59 -18.33 4.52
C VAL A 233 21.60 -19.02 3.58
N TRP A 234 20.41 -18.43 3.49
CA TRP A 234 19.30 -18.86 2.64
C TRP A 234 19.00 -17.80 1.61
N PRO A 235 18.54 -18.18 0.39
CA PRO A 235 18.16 -17.22 -0.62
C PRO A 235 16.92 -16.42 -0.17
N TRP A 236 16.92 -15.13 -0.50
CA TRP A 236 15.79 -14.26 -0.22
C TRP A 236 14.60 -14.61 -1.11
N ARG A 237 13.41 -14.21 -0.71
CA ARG A 237 12.14 -14.54 -1.39
C ARG A 237 12.11 -14.20 -2.88
N GLN A 238 12.87 -13.22 -3.34
CA GLN A 238 13.00 -12.85 -4.76
C GLN A 238 13.59 -13.98 -5.60
N SER A 239 14.46 -14.81 -5.04
CA SER A 239 15.06 -15.96 -5.73
C SER A 239 14.08 -17.11 -6.02
N PHE A 240 12.81 -16.99 -5.59
CA PHE A 240 11.82 -18.07 -5.78
C PHE A 240 11.56 -18.39 -7.26
N ALA A 241 11.56 -17.38 -8.15
CA ALA A 241 11.40 -17.60 -9.58
C ALA A 241 12.57 -18.40 -10.18
N ALA A 242 13.82 -18.06 -9.78
CA ALA A 242 15.00 -18.81 -10.19
C ALA A 242 15.00 -20.25 -9.64
N CYS A 243 14.54 -20.44 -8.41
CA CYS A 243 14.35 -21.77 -7.82
C CYS A 243 13.29 -22.60 -8.55
N LEU A 244 12.19 -21.98 -8.99
CA LEU A 244 11.19 -22.64 -9.84
C LEU A 244 11.80 -23.05 -11.18
N GLN A 245 12.52 -22.14 -11.84
CA GLN A 245 13.17 -22.42 -13.11
C GLN A 245 14.16 -23.56 -12.99
N HIS A 246 14.96 -23.59 -11.93
CA HIS A 246 15.90 -24.67 -11.66
C HIS A 246 15.19 -26.01 -11.40
N ALA A 247 14.10 -26.00 -10.62
CA ALA A 247 13.36 -27.23 -10.26
C ALA A 247 12.54 -27.83 -11.40
N PHE A 248 12.04 -27.02 -12.32
CA PHE A 248 11.07 -27.45 -13.34
C PHE A 248 11.54 -27.25 -14.79
N ALA A 249 12.66 -26.56 -15.00
CA ALA A 249 13.27 -26.29 -16.31
C ALA A 249 12.22 -25.77 -17.35
N GLU A 250 12.06 -26.48 -18.46
CA GLU A 250 11.10 -26.13 -19.53
C GLU A 250 9.63 -26.17 -19.07
N ARG A 251 9.31 -26.88 -17.99
CA ARG A 251 7.95 -26.95 -17.45
C ARG A 251 7.56 -25.74 -16.60
N THR A 252 8.50 -24.83 -16.28
CA THR A 252 8.29 -23.68 -15.40
C THR A 252 7.14 -22.79 -15.84
N PRO A 253 6.98 -22.41 -17.13
CA PRO A 253 5.84 -21.58 -17.54
C PRO A 253 4.48 -22.21 -17.19
N LYS A 254 4.36 -23.53 -17.36
CA LYS A 254 3.12 -24.25 -17.03
C LYS A 254 2.88 -24.31 -15.52
N VAL A 255 3.94 -24.49 -14.72
CA VAL A 255 3.84 -24.47 -13.25
C VAL A 255 3.42 -23.09 -12.76
N VAL A 256 3.98 -22.02 -13.31
CA VAL A 256 3.63 -20.64 -12.97
C VAL A 256 2.16 -20.36 -13.33
N GLU A 257 1.72 -20.72 -14.53
CA GLU A 257 0.32 -20.58 -14.97
C GLU A 257 -0.66 -21.27 -13.99
N LEU A 258 -0.41 -22.52 -13.67
CA LEU A 258 -1.25 -23.30 -12.74
C LEU A 258 -1.25 -22.72 -11.32
N LEU A 259 -0.08 -22.28 -10.85
CA LEU A 259 0.07 -21.67 -9.53
C LEU A 259 -0.68 -20.33 -9.46
N GLU A 260 -0.57 -19.49 -10.48
CA GLU A 260 -1.30 -18.22 -10.53
C GLU A 260 -2.81 -18.44 -10.64
N ALA A 261 -3.28 -19.43 -11.38
CA ALA A 261 -4.68 -19.81 -11.39
C ALA A 261 -5.20 -20.22 -9.99
N LYS A 262 -4.40 -21.02 -9.24
CA LYS A 262 -4.70 -21.36 -7.84
C LYS A 262 -4.72 -20.14 -6.92
N ARG A 263 -3.74 -19.25 -7.06
CA ARG A 263 -3.66 -18.00 -6.28
C ARG A 263 -4.83 -17.07 -6.62
N ALA A 264 -5.20 -16.94 -7.88
CA ALA A 264 -6.38 -16.19 -8.31
C ALA A 264 -7.67 -16.73 -7.70
N ALA A 265 -7.84 -18.06 -7.66
CA ALA A 265 -8.98 -18.71 -7.01
C ALA A 265 -9.06 -18.38 -5.50
N LEU A 266 -7.91 -18.27 -4.80
CA LEU A 266 -7.88 -17.85 -3.39
C LEU A 266 -8.22 -16.39 -3.19
N ARG A 267 -7.94 -15.54 -4.19
CA ARG A 267 -8.32 -14.13 -4.17
C ARG A 267 -9.82 -13.90 -4.44
N HIS A 268 -10.48 -14.89 -5.00
CA HIS A 268 -11.93 -14.84 -5.22
C HIS A 268 -12.69 -14.74 -3.90
N GLY A 269 -13.61 -13.77 -3.79
CA GLY A 269 -14.27 -13.40 -2.54
C GLY A 269 -14.93 -14.56 -1.79
N PRO A 270 -15.79 -15.37 -2.41
CA PRO A 270 -16.41 -16.51 -1.76
C PRO A 270 -15.40 -17.54 -1.22
N THR A 271 -14.38 -17.88 -2.00
CA THR A 271 -13.32 -18.83 -1.59
C THR A 271 -12.50 -18.30 -0.43
N ARG A 272 -12.15 -17.01 -0.46
CA ARG A 272 -11.41 -16.35 0.62
C ARG A 272 -12.24 -16.30 1.90
N LEU A 273 -13.51 -15.92 1.81
CA LEU A 273 -14.44 -15.91 2.94
C LEU A 273 -14.61 -17.31 3.55
N ASP A 274 -14.73 -18.36 2.72
CA ASP A 274 -14.83 -19.75 3.19
C ASP A 274 -13.58 -20.18 3.98
N ARG A 275 -12.39 -19.83 3.50
CA ARG A 275 -11.13 -20.09 4.20
C ARG A 275 -11.04 -19.34 5.53
N ILE A 276 -11.47 -18.07 5.57
CA ILE A 276 -11.54 -17.28 6.80
C ILE A 276 -12.54 -17.90 7.78
N LYS A 277 -13.72 -18.31 7.33
CA LYS A 277 -14.71 -19.00 8.18
C LYS A 277 -14.16 -20.29 8.79
N LYS A 278 -13.42 -21.10 8.00
CA LYS A 278 -12.82 -22.35 8.50
C LYS A 278 -11.83 -22.09 9.64
N ILE A 279 -10.97 -21.07 9.53
CA ILE A 279 -10.01 -20.79 10.59
C ILE A 279 -10.67 -20.15 11.82
N VAL A 280 -11.69 -19.29 11.61
CA VAL A 280 -12.49 -18.76 12.73
C VAL A 280 -13.25 -19.86 13.44
N GLY A 281 -13.86 -20.80 12.71
CA GLY A 281 -14.50 -21.99 13.27
C GLY A 281 -13.53 -22.88 14.06
N PHE A 282 -12.29 -23.01 13.56
CA PHE A 282 -11.25 -23.75 14.28
C PHE A 282 -10.89 -23.09 15.63
N PHE A 283 -10.78 -21.75 15.69
CA PHE A 283 -10.57 -21.06 16.95
C PHE A 283 -11.81 -21.07 17.85
N GLY A 284 -12.99 -20.94 17.29
CA GLY A 284 -14.26 -20.92 18.03
C GLY A 284 -14.76 -22.29 18.49
N SER A 285 -14.12 -23.41 18.06
CA SER A 285 -14.50 -24.77 18.50
C SER A 285 -14.05 -25.09 19.93
N GLN A 286 -13.26 -24.24 20.56
CA GLN A 286 -12.70 -24.45 21.88
C GLN A 286 -12.84 -23.18 22.73
N GLN A 287 -12.87 -23.37 24.05
CA GLN A 287 -12.70 -22.31 25.03
C GLN A 287 -11.21 -22.12 25.30
N HIS A 288 -10.77 -20.89 25.36
CA HIS A 288 -9.40 -20.51 25.65
C HIS A 288 -9.34 -19.75 26.97
N GLU A 289 -8.17 -19.69 27.58
CA GLU A 289 -7.92 -18.83 28.74
C GLU A 289 -6.90 -17.76 28.39
N MET A 290 -7.20 -16.48 28.69
CA MET A 290 -6.27 -15.37 28.49
C MET A 290 -5.38 -15.10 29.70
N ALA A 291 -5.83 -15.51 30.87
CA ALA A 291 -5.10 -15.58 32.14
C ALA A 291 -5.73 -16.72 32.96
N PRO A 292 -5.08 -17.25 34.02
CA PRO A 292 -5.64 -18.31 34.85
C PRO A 292 -7.03 -17.96 35.34
N GLY A 293 -8.03 -18.80 35.03
CA GLY A 293 -9.42 -18.61 35.41
C GLY A 293 -10.19 -17.54 34.63
N VAL A 294 -9.61 -16.97 33.58
CA VAL A 294 -10.25 -15.95 32.73
C VAL A 294 -10.49 -16.50 31.33
N PRO A 295 -11.63 -17.16 31.10
CA PRO A 295 -11.94 -17.78 29.82
C PRO A 295 -12.40 -16.76 28.78
N PHE A 296 -12.14 -17.10 27.50
CA PHE A 296 -12.70 -16.39 26.35
C PHE A 296 -12.98 -17.33 25.18
N THR A 297 -13.79 -16.88 24.23
CA THR A 297 -14.12 -17.60 23.00
C THR A 297 -14.09 -16.68 21.79
N PHE A 298 -13.89 -17.27 20.60
CA PHE A 298 -14.05 -16.56 19.33
C PHE A 298 -15.47 -16.78 18.80
N GLY A 299 -16.19 -15.70 18.55
CA GLY A 299 -17.50 -15.72 17.94
C GLY A 299 -17.45 -15.95 16.43
N PRO A 300 -18.59 -16.17 15.77
CA PRO A 300 -18.67 -16.21 14.30
C PRO A 300 -18.28 -14.85 13.71
N LEU A 301 -17.97 -14.84 12.39
CA LEU A 301 -17.70 -13.59 11.70
C LEU A 301 -18.89 -12.63 11.81
N LEU A 302 -18.58 -11.36 12.06
CA LEU A 302 -19.57 -10.31 12.20
C LEU A 302 -20.26 -10.08 10.86
N ASP A 303 -21.57 -10.20 10.82
CA ASP A 303 -22.37 -10.00 9.61
C ASP A 303 -23.49 -8.97 9.82
N SER A 304 -24.12 -8.55 8.74
CA SER A 304 -25.13 -7.49 8.74
C SER A 304 -26.44 -7.81 9.52
N ALA A 305 -26.59 -9.03 10.03
CA ALA A 305 -27.66 -9.39 10.97
C ALA A 305 -27.25 -9.22 12.42
N SER A 306 -25.96 -9.02 12.71
CA SER A 306 -25.44 -8.86 14.06
C SER A 306 -25.72 -7.45 14.59
N ALA A 307 -26.16 -7.34 15.84
CA ALA A 307 -26.39 -6.03 16.48
C ALA A 307 -25.13 -5.15 16.56
N SER A 308 -23.96 -5.78 16.67
CA SER A 308 -22.67 -5.11 16.70
C SER A 308 -22.09 -4.83 15.30
N PHE A 309 -22.84 -5.11 14.22
CA PHE A 309 -22.36 -4.79 12.88
C PHE A 309 -22.37 -3.28 12.68
N PRO A 310 -21.29 -2.67 12.13
CA PRO A 310 -21.24 -1.24 11.95
C PRO A 310 -22.32 -0.76 10.97
N ARG A 311 -22.88 0.40 11.25
CA ARG A 311 -23.76 1.05 10.29
C ARG A 311 -22.96 1.40 9.05
N LEU A 312 -23.35 0.82 7.92
CA LEU A 312 -22.74 1.12 6.63
C LEU A 312 -23.54 2.24 5.95
N GLU A 313 -22.83 3.26 5.53
CA GLU A 313 -23.38 4.34 4.74
C GLU A 313 -22.73 4.32 3.35
N SER A 314 -23.54 4.53 2.32
CA SER A 314 -23.01 4.74 0.99
C SER A 314 -22.46 6.15 0.90
N ALA A 315 -21.17 6.29 0.60
CA ALA A 315 -20.64 7.60 0.26
C ALA A 315 -21.38 8.18 -0.94
N PRO A 316 -21.81 9.44 -0.88
CA PRO A 316 -22.45 10.09 -2.02
C PRO A 316 -21.47 10.09 -3.20
N ARG A 317 -22.00 9.87 -4.41
CA ARG A 317 -21.14 9.97 -5.61
C ARG A 317 -20.64 11.40 -5.74
N PRO A 318 -19.34 11.60 -6.00
CA PRO A 318 -18.82 12.93 -6.25
C PRO A 318 -19.46 13.52 -7.51
N VAL A 319 -19.70 14.82 -7.50
CA VAL A 319 -20.14 15.57 -8.67
C VAL A 319 -18.93 16.31 -9.21
N TYR A 320 -18.55 15.99 -10.44
CA TYR A 320 -17.43 16.61 -11.16
C TYR A 320 -17.94 17.80 -11.97
N VAL A 321 -17.19 18.88 -11.95
CA VAL A 321 -17.49 20.14 -12.64
C VAL A 321 -16.49 20.36 -13.77
N PHE A 322 -16.97 20.67 -14.97
CA PHE A 322 -16.18 20.76 -16.21
C PHE A 322 -16.18 22.16 -16.84
N ASN A 323 -16.68 23.16 -16.15
CA ASN A 323 -16.59 24.55 -16.61
C ASN A 323 -16.67 25.51 -15.43
N GLN A 324 -16.20 26.74 -15.63
CA GLN A 324 -16.11 27.77 -14.58
C GLN A 324 -17.50 28.19 -14.01
N THR A 325 -18.57 28.10 -14.83
CA THR A 325 -19.92 28.44 -14.35
C THR A 325 -20.57 27.34 -13.50
N GLY A 326 -19.94 26.16 -13.37
CA GLY A 326 -20.50 25.03 -12.62
C GLY A 326 -21.70 24.36 -13.28
N SER A 327 -22.05 24.73 -14.52
CA SER A 327 -23.24 24.22 -15.23
C SER A 327 -23.03 22.87 -15.90
N LYS A 328 -21.77 22.55 -16.30
CA LYS A 328 -21.41 21.28 -16.90
C LYS A 328 -20.93 20.32 -15.82
N THR A 329 -21.75 19.35 -15.46
CA THR A 329 -21.46 18.42 -14.36
C THR A 329 -21.71 16.97 -14.75
N ASP A 330 -21.00 16.05 -14.12
CA ASP A 330 -21.22 14.61 -14.24
C ASP A 330 -20.83 13.90 -12.92
N THR A 331 -21.37 12.72 -12.69
CA THR A 331 -21.00 11.84 -11.58
C THR A 331 -19.92 10.82 -11.96
N TRP A 332 -19.45 10.84 -13.21
CA TRP A 332 -18.38 10.00 -13.73
C TRP A 332 -17.39 10.85 -14.52
N HIS A 333 -16.18 10.98 -13.98
CA HIS A 333 -15.17 11.91 -14.49
C HIS A 333 -14.80 11.68 -15.97
N ASP A 334 -14.61 10.41 -16.40
CA ASP A 334 -14.23 10.12 -17.79
C ASP A 334 -15.34 10.43 -18.79
N ARG A 335 -16.61 10.17 -18.43
CA ARG A 335 -17.75 10.52 -19.26
C ARG A 335 -17.88 12.04 -19.38
N GLY A 336 -17.88 12.72 -18.24
CA GLY A 336 -17.99 14.17 -18.23
C GLY A 336 -16.87 14.86 -19.00
N LEU A 337 -15.62 14.40 -18.82
CA LEU A 337 -14.46 14.92 -19.58
C LEU A 337 -14.61 14.68 -21.09
N THR A 338 -15.14 13.52 -21.50
CA THR A 338 -15.35 13.18 -22.92
C THR A 338 -16.47 14.00 -23.56
N GLU A 339 -17.54 14.31 -22.80
CA GLU A 339 -18.71 15.04 -23.26
C GLU A 339 -18.53 16.56 -23.21
N HIS A 340 -17.94 17.06 -22.14
CA HIS A 340 -17.85 18.51 -21.84
C HIS A 340 -16.49 19.12 -22.10
N GLY A 341 -15.43 18.30 -22.24
CA GLY A 341 -14.04 18.75 -22.26
C GLY A 341 -13.53 19.11 -20.86
N PRO A 342 -12.24 19.51 -20.75
CA PRO A 342 -11.64 19.84 -19.47
C PRO A 342 -12.10 21.20 -18.92
N TYR A 343 -12.06 21.33 -17.58
CA TYR A 343 -12.47 22.53 -16.87
C TYR A 343 -11.77 23.82 -17.36
N THR A 344 -10.46 23.73 -17.63
CA THR A 344 -9.64 24.87 -18.12
C THR A 344 -9.59 25.01 -19.62
N SER A 345 -10.43 24.30 -20.40
CA SER A 345 -10.33 24.31 -21.88
C SER A 345 -10.34 25.68 -22.54
N GLN A 346 -10.97 26.68 -21.93
CA GLN A 346 -11.07 28.03 -22.48
C GLN A 346 -9.91 28.95 -22.12
N VAL A 347 -9.20 28.66 -21.02
CA VAL A 347 -8.11 29.51 -20.48
C VAL A 347 -6.77 28.80 -20.43
N PHE A 348 -6.71 27.60 -20.99
CA PHE A 348 -5.52 26.76 -20.93
C PHE A 348 -4.41 27.22 -21.85
N THR A 349 -3.22 27.38 -21.29
CA THR A 349 -1.98 27.61 -22.01
C THR A 349 -0.88 26.69 -21.44
N PRO A 350 -0.10 25.98 -22.27
CA PRO A 350 -0.04 26.06 -23.74
C PRO A 350 -1.10 25.18 -24.43
N ASN A 351 -1.88 25.74 -25.34
CA ASN A 351 -2.84 24.97 -26.13
C ASN A 351 -2.21 24.25 -27.34
N GLN A 352 -0.95 24.55 -27.66
CA GLN A 352 -0.09 23.89 -28.65
C GLN A 352 1.18 23.36 -27.97
N PRO A 353 1.10 22.31 -27.16
CA PRO A 353 2.24 21.85 -26.39
C PRO A 353 3.36 21.29 -27.29
N ARG A 354 4.59 21.65 -26.93
CA ARG A 354 5.79 21.04 -27.51
C ARG A 354 6.33 19.99 -26.58
N ILE A 355 6.41 18.76 -27.07
CA ILE A 355 6.78 17.58 -26.30
C ILE A 355 8.08 17.02 -26.82
N CYS A 356 9.14 17.00 -26.00
CA CYS A 356 10.32 16.22 -26.34
C CYS A 356 10.09 14.74 -26.01
N VAL A 357 10.57 13.87 -26.91
CA VAL A 357 10.40 12.42 -26.78
C VAL A 357 11.78 11.77 -26.73
N VAL A 358 12.12 11.21 -25.58
CA VAL A 358 13.36 10.45 -25.40
C VAL A 358 13.05 8.96 -25.56
N CYS A 359 13.67 8.32 -26.53
CA CYS A 359 13.49 6.88 -26.77
C CYS A 359 14.71 6.24 -27.43
N GLN A 360 14.79 4.92 -27.32
CA GLN A 360 15.83 4.15 -28.01
C GLN A 360 15.63 4.21 -29.53
N GLN A 361 16.72 4.39 -30.26
CA GLN A 361 16.71 4.48 -31.74
C GLN A 361 16.04 3.26 -32.38
N SER A 362 16.31 2.06 -31.87
CA SER A 362 15.71 0.81 -32.34
C SER A 362 14.20 0.71 -32.16
N LEU A 363 13.65 1.48 -31.21
CA LEU A 363 12.23 1.46 -30.83
C LEU A 363 11.45 2.67 -31.37
N LYS A 364 12.11 3.60 -32.06
CA LYS A 364 11.52 4.84 -32.55
C LYS A 364 10.19 4.63 -33.28
N GLY A 365 10.14 3.72 -34.26
CA GLY A 365 8.94 3.46 -35.05
C GLY A 365 7.75 2.95 -34.18
N GLN A 366 8.04 2.15 -33.18
CA GLN A 366 7.01 1.66 -32.22
C GLN A 366 6.50 2.82 -31.33
N VAL A 367 7.38 3.70 -30.91
CA VAL A 367 7.03 4.90 -30.13
C VAL A 367 6.21 5.88 -30.99
N GLU A 368 6.56 6.08 -32.25
CA GLU A 368 5.78 6.92 -33.20
C GLU A 368 4.35 6.39 -33.37
N GLN A 369 4.18 5.08 -33.52
CA GLN A 369 2.86 4.46 -33.63
C GLN A 369 2.05 4.63 -32.33
N PHE A 370 2.70 4.48 -31.19
CA PHE A 370 2.07 4.72 -29.89
C PHE A 370 1.61 6.17 -29.72
N LEU A 371 2.47 7.14 -30.05
CA LEU A 371 2.14 8.57 -30.00
C LEU A 371 1.05 8.94 -30.99
N HIS A 372 1.01 8.31 -32.17
CA HIS A 372 -0.09 8.50 -33.10
C HIS A 372 -1.43 8.03 -32.50
N LYS A 373 -1.47 6.84 -31.88
CA LYS A 373 -2.66 6.36 -31.16
C LYS A 373 -3.02 7.26 -29.97
N PHE A 374 -2.02 7.78 -29.27
CA PHE A 374 -2.21 8.72 -28.18
C PHE A 374 -2.83 10.03 -28.64
N ASP A 375 -2.34 10.60 -29.72
CA ASP A 375 -2.84 11.87 -30.26
C ASP A 375 -4.22 11.74 -30.92
N GLN A 376 -4.40 10.74 -31.79
CA GLN A 376 -5.62 10.59 -32.59
C GLN A 376 -6.73 9.78 -31.92
N GLY A 377 -6.38 8.99 -30.91
CA GLY A 377 -7.27 8.04 -30.26
C GLY A 377 -7.34 6.68 -30.94
N VAL A 378 -8.07 5.78 -30.31
CA VAL A 378 -8.22 4.40 -30.77
C VAL A 378 -9.69 4.07 -30.90
N LYS A 379 -10.13 3.64 -32.10
CA LYS A 379 -11.48 3.13 -32.32
C LYS A 379 -11.51 1.63 -32.09
N LEU A 380 -12.36 1.18 -31.18
CA LEU A 380 -12.56 -0.26 -30.97
C LEU A 380 -13.55 -0.80 -32.01
N PRO A 381 -13.35 -2.04 -32.46
CA PRO A 381 -14.33 -2.72 -33.30
C PRO A 381 -15.67 -2.88 -32.53
N PRO A 382 -16.80 -2.98 -33.25
CA PRO A 382 -18.08 -3.24 -32.60
C PRO A 382 -18.02 -4.57 -31.82
N PRO A 383 -18.66 -4.67 -30.65
CA PRO A 383 -18.68 -5.91 -29.90
C PRO A 383 -19.29 -7.04 -30.75
N PRO A 384 -18.79 -8.27 -30.61
CA PRO A 384 -19.40 -9.41 -31.28
C PRO A 384 -20.87 -9.56 -30.86
N PRO A 385 -21.75 -10.03 -31.75
CA PRO A 385 -23.15 -10.22 -31.44
C PRO A 385 -23.29 -11.14 -30.21
N PRO A 386 -24.22 -10.85 -29.29
CA PRO A 386 -24.40 -11.66 -28.09
C PRO A 386 -24.76 -13.10 -28.52
N ARG A 387 -24.15 -14.08 -27.86
CA ARG A 387 -24.48 -15.53 -28.06
C ARG A 387 -25.94 -15.84 -27.72
N ASP A 388 -26.52 -15.04 -26.80
CA ASP A 388 -27.92 -15.08 -26.41
C ASP A 388 -28.63 -13.83 -26.95
N ARG A 389 -29.60 -14.01 -27.84
CA ARG A 389 -30.36 -12.92 -28.50
C ARG A 389 -31.16 -12.06 -27.49
N HIS A 390 -31.35 -12.53 -26.27
CA HIS A 390 -32.08 -11.83 -25.21
C HIS A 390 -31.17 -11.00 -24.29
N ARG A 391 -29.84 -11.08 -24.43
CA ARG A 391 -28.92 -10.21 -23.67
C ARG A 391 -28.29 -9.16 -24.59
N PRO A 392 -28.42 -7.86 -24.26
CA PRO A 392 -27.72 -6.84 -25.03
C PRO A 392 -26.21 -7.06 -24.97
N ALA A 393 -25.54 -6.93 -26.11
CA ALA A 393 -24.08 -6.99 -26.15
C ALA A 393 -23.51 -5.94 -25.20
N LYS A 394 -22.64 -6.37 -24.26
CA LYS A 394 -21.93 -5.43 -23.37
C LYS A 394 -20.94 -4.63 -24.22
N ARG A 395 -21.32 -3.41 -24.59
CA ARG A 395 -20.43 -2.48 -25.28
C ARG A 395 -19.32 -2.06 -24.30
N GLN A 396 -18.09 -2.29 -24.67
CA GLN A 396 -16.96 -1.74 -23.94
C GLN A 396 -16.95 -0.21 -24.13
N THR A 397 -16.96 0.53 -23.05
CA THR A 397 -16.92 2.00 -23.10
C THR A 397 -15.48 2.43 -23.40
N ASN A 398 -15.31 3.17 -24.47
CA ASN A 398 -14.03 3.74 -24.88
C ASN A 398 -14.03 5.26 -24.61
N TYR A 399 -13.41 5.67 -23.52
CA TYR A 399 -13.27 7.10 -23.18
C TYR A 399 -12.05 7.77 -23.85
N PHE A 400 -11.29 7.05 -24.68
CA PHE A 400 -10.13 7.57 -25.41
C PHE A 400 -10.27 7.49 -26.92
N GLU A 401 -11.48 7.37 -27.44
CA GLU A 401 -11.75 7.34 -28.89
C GLU A 401 -11.35 8.64 -29.60
N LYS A 402 -11.48 9.77 -28.89
CA LYS A 402 -11.12 11.10 -29.43
C LYS A 402 -9.61 11.37 -29.46
N GLY A 403 -8.81 10.60 -28.70
CA GLY A 403 -7.38 10.84 -28.49
C GLY A 403 -7.09 12.05 -27.59
N PHE A 404 -5.82 12.25 -27.27
CA PHE A 404 -5.38 13.27 -26.33
C PHE A 404 -5.73 14.68 -26.82
N ARG A 405 -5.42 15.01 -28.07
CA ARG A 405 -5.64 16.33 -28.65
C ARG A 405 -7.10 16.78 -28.54
N ARG A 406 -8.05 15.97 -29.04
CA ARG A 406 -9.47 16.36 -29.08
C ARG A 406 -10.15 16.24 -27.72
N LYS A 407 -9.77 15.23 -26.92
CA LYS A 407 -10.36 15.03 -25.59
C LYS A 407 -10.06 16.20 -24.67
N TYR A 408 -8.86 16.76 -24.75
CA TYR A 408 -8.41 17.87 -23.91
C TYR A 408 -8.48 19.24 -24.58
N ALA A 409 -9.15 19.34 -25.73
CA ALA A 409 -9.34 20.58 -26.48
C ALA A 409 -8.01 21.30 -26.82
N LEU A 410 -6.96 20.53 -27.11
CA LEU A 410 -5.67 21.04 -27.55
C LEU A 410 -5.68 21.28 -29.07
N GLN A 411 -4.86 22.20 -29.54
CA GLN A 411 -4.55 22.40 -30.95
C GLN A 411 -3.51 21.36 -31.39
N ASP A 412 -2.62 21.73 -32.28
CA ASP A 412 -1.59 20.80 -32.75
C ASP A 412 -0.52 20.53 -31.69
N ILE A 413 -0.07 19.28 -31.59
CA ILE A 413 0.99 18.86 -30.67
C ILE A 413 2.26 18.63 -31.45
N GLN A 414 3.34 19.28 -31.05
CA GLN A 414 4.64 19.14 -31.71
C GLN A 414 5.51 18.14 -30.92
N TYR A 415 5.86 17.02 -31.57
CA TYR A 415 6.76 16.01 -31.01
C TYR A 415 8.16 16.16 -31.60
N GLU A 416 9.16 16.18 -30.71
CA GLU A 416 10.56 16.21 -31.13
C GLU A 416 11.35 15.09 -30.48
N PHE A 417 12.03 14.26 -31.30
CA PHE A 417 12.67 13.03 -30.83
C PHE A 417 14.16 13.24 -30.52
N PHE A 418 14.57 12.73 -29.36
CA PHE A 418 15.95 12.64 -28.89
C PHE A 418 16.27 11.17 -28.65
N LEU A 419 17.12 10.61 -29.53
CA LEU A 419 17.33 9.17 -29.58
C LEU A 419 18.50 8.73 -28.68
N THR A 420 18.32 7.60 -28.00
CA THR A 420 19.39 6.91 -27.30
C THR A 420 19.92 5.75 -28.14
N GLU A 421 21.25 5.51 -28.12
CA GLU A 421 21.87 4.39 -28.83
C GLU A 421 21.59 3.03 -28.20
N GLY A 422 21.19 3.01 -26.91
CA GLY A 422 20.86 1.81 -26.14
C GLY A 422 20.07 2.13 -24.88
N ASN A 423 19.98 1.16 -23.99
CA ASN A 423 19.20 1.23 -22.76
C ASN A 423 20.01 1.60 -21.50
N SER A 424 21.27 1.99 -21.63
CA SER A 424 22.11 2.40 -20.51
C SER A 424 21.69 3.77 -19.94
N VAL A 425 21.95 3.98 -18.66
CA VAL A 425 21.67 5.24 -17.97
C VAL A 425 22.39 6.42 -18.63
N ASP A 426 23.61 6.21 -19.11
CA ASP A 426 24.42 7.28 -19.72
C ASP A 426 23.91 7.65 -21.12
N SER A 427 23.43 6.68 -21.91
CA SER A 427 22.75 6.95 -23.18
C SER A 427 21.49 7.81 -22.99
N TYR A 428 20.69 7.50 -21.96
CA TYR A 428 19.51 8.31 -21.62
C TYR A 428 19.88 9.70 -21.12
N ARG A 429 20.91 9.83 -20.26
CA ARG A 429 21.41 11.14 -19.82
C ARG A 429 21.84 12.02 -20.98
N LYS A 430 22.60 11.47 -21.92
CA LYS A 430 23.05 12.18 -23.11
C LYS A 430 21.87 12.70 -23.97
N ALA A 431 20.87 11.83 -24.20
CA ALA A 431 19.69 12.24 -24.97
C ALA A 431 18.87 13.32 -24.23
N CYS A 432 18.71 13.20 -22.91
CA CYS A 432 18.06 14.23 -22.08
C CYS A 432 18.85 15.54 -22.13
N GLN A 433 20.18 15.50 -22.05
CA GLN A 433 21.02 16.69 -22.13
C GLN A 433 20.86 17.40 -23.48
N ASN A 434 20.85 16.68 -24.59
CA ASN A 434 20.59 17.26 -25.92
C ASN A 434 19.23 17.97 -25.98
N ALA A 435 18.20 17.40 -25.35
CA ALA A 435 16.88 18.02 -25.26
C ALA A 435 16.92 19.30 -24.39
N LEU A 436 17.64 19.27 -23.28
CA LEU A 436 17.79 20.43 -22.39
C LEU A 436 18.59 21.56 -23.01
N GLU A 437 19.65 21.28 -23.77
CA GLU A 437 20.41 22.26 -24.52
C GLU A 437 19.52 22.97 -25.56
N LYS A 438 18.69 22.21 -26.26
CA LYS A 438 17.73 22.77 -27.18
C LYS A 438 16.65 23.61 -26.50
N HIS A 439 16.15 23.15 -25.37
CA HIS A 439 15.23 23.92 -24.52
C HIS A 439 15.85 25.25 -24.08
N GLY A 440 17.11 25.24 -23.64
CA GLY A 440 17.86 26.42 -23.22
C GLY A 440 18.15 27.43 -24.36
N SER A 441 18.24 26.96 -25.62
CA SER A 441 18.45 27.80 -26.80
C SER A 441 17.18 28.54 -27.29
N GLY A 442 16.09 28.51 -26.54
CA GLY A 442 14.84 29.21 -26.84
C GLY A 442 13.72 28.36 -27.41
N GLN A 443 13.97 27.09 -27.72
CA GLN A 443 12.96 26.14 -28.17
C GLN A 443 12.38 25.36 -26.97
N LYS A 444 11.57 26.03 -26.15
CA LYS A 444 11.03 25.47 -24.91
C LYS A 444 10.13 24.27 -25.15
N PHE A 445 10.29 23.23 -24.32
CA PHE A 445 9.40 22.08 -24.23
C PHE A 445 8.49 22.23 -23.00
N ASP A 446 7.23 21.89 -23.15
CA ASP A 446 6.22 21.95 -22.09
C ASP A 446 6.12 20.62 -21.32
N LEU A 447 6.53 19.51 -21.93
CA LEU A 447 6.50 18.16 -21.38
C LEU A 447 7.57 17.30 -22.02
N ALA A 448 8.12 16.36 -21.26
CA ALA A 448 8.98 15.30 -21.77
C ALA A 448 8.27 13.94 -21.69
N PHE A 449 8.23 13.22 -22.81
CA PHE A 449 7.88 11.81 -22.86
C PHE A 449 9.15 10.97 -22.87
N VAL A 450 9.25 10.00 -21.97
CA VAL A 450 10.42 9.13 -21.88
C VAL A 450 9.99 7.68 -22.00
N GLN A 451 10.46 7.01 -23.05
CA GLN A 451 10.26 5.58 -23.18
C GLN A 451 11.20 4.85 -22.22
N ILE A 452 10.65 3.93 -21.43
CA ILE A 452 11.37 3.06 -20.51
C ILE A 452 11.04 1.59 -20.82
N GLU A 453 11.73 0.68 -20.14
CA GLU A 453 11.50 -0.77 -20.21
C GLU A 453 11.09 -1.29 -18.83
N GLU A 454 10.23 -2.32 -18.77
CA GLU A 454 9.81 -2.96 -17.52
C GLU A 454 10.99 -3.40 -16.62
N PRO A 455 12.10 -3.97 -17.17
CA PRO A 455 13.27 -4.33 -16.36
C PRO A 455 13.94 -3.15 -15.62
N PHE A 456 13.71 -1.90 -16.03
CA PHE A 456 14.30 -0.74 -15.34
C PHE A 456 13.80 -0.60 -13.90
N HIS A 457 12.62 -1.12 -13.57
CA HIS A 457 12.10 -1.11 -12.20
C HIS A 457 12.95 -1.92 -11.20
N GLU A 458 13.76 -2.86 -11.70
CA GLU A 458 14.66 -3.71 -10.90
C GLU A 458 16.04 -3.07 -10.70
N LEU A 459 16.38 -2.03 -11.45
CA LEU A 459 17.69 -1.39 -11.42
C LEU A 459 17.86 -0.50 -10.18
N ALA A 460 19.09 -0.45 -9.67
CA ALA A 460 19.46 0.48 -8.61
C ALA A 460 19.27 1.95 -9.09
N PRO A 461 18.91 2.90 -8.19
CA PRO A 461 18.61 4.28 -8.59
C PRO A 461 19.69 4.96 -9.44
N LYS A 462 20.98 4.75 -9.13
CA LYS A 462 22.10 5.37 -9.85
C LYS A 462 22.27 4.86 -11.29
N SER A 463 21.84 3.62 -11.55
CA SER A 463 21.94 2.96 -12.87
C SER A 463 20.61 2.86 -13.61
N ASN A 464 19.57 3.53 -13.10
CA ASN A 464 18.22 3.45 -13.65
C ASN A 464 17.90 4.65 -14.56
N PRO A 465 17.67 4.41 -15.87
CA PRO A 465 17.33 5.46 -16.84
C PRO A 465 16.06 6.24 -16.44
N TYR A 466 15.09 5.62 -15.77
CA TYR A 466 13.89 6.26 -15.28
C TYR A 466 14.21 7.44 -14.34
N PHE A 467 15.00 7.18 -13.30
CA PHE A 467 15.36 8.24 -12.34
C PHE A 467 16.30 9.29 -12.96
N ALA A 468 17.23 8.85 -13.82
CA ALA A 468 18.17 9.75 -14.49
C ALA A 468 17.45 10.74 -15.39
N SER A 469 16.48 10.29 -16.18
CA SER A 469 15.68 11.14 -17.06
C SER A 469 14.85 12.15 -16.28
N LYS A 470 14.16 11.69 -15.23
CA LYS A 470 13.41 12.58 -14.33
C LYS A 470 14.28 13.66 -13.72
N ALA A 471 15.41 13.26 -13.12
CA ALA A 471 16.34 14.21 -12.50
C ALA A 471 16.84 15.25 -13.50
N SER A 472 17.19 14.83 -14.73
CA SER A 472 17.64 15.73 -15.80
C SER A 472 16.59 16.79 -16.14
N PHE A 473 15.38 16.40 -16.43
CA PHE A 473 14.33 17.34 -16.83
C PHE A 473 13.83 18.23 -15.67
N HIS A 474 13.87 17.74 -14.44
CA HIS A 474 13.50 18.53 -13.27
C HIS A 474 14.41 19.74 -13.04
N THR A 475 15.66 19.71 -13.49
CA THR A 475 16.58 20.87 -13.35
C THR A 475 16.06 22.12 -14.05
N LEU A 476 15.30 21.96 -15.14
CA LEU A 476 14.66 23.04 -15.88
C LEU A 476 13.14 23.07 -15.73
N GLN A 477 12.60 22.40 -14.69
CA GLN A 477 11.18 22.34 -14.37
C GLN A 477 10.30 21.79 -15.53
N ILE A 478 10.86 20.96 -16.40
CA ILE A 478 10.09 20.27 -17.46
C ILE A 478 9.45 19.02 -16.82
N PRO A 479 8.13 18.93 -16.79
CA PRO A 479 7.47 17.72 -16.29
C PRO A 479 7.74 16.52 -17.21
N VAL A 480 7.80 15.33 -16.60
CA VAL A 480 8.12 14.08 -17.33
C VAL A 480 6.96 13.09 -17.22
N GLN A 481 6.59 12.51 -18.36
CA GLN A 481 5.69 11.37 -18.44
C GLN A 481 6.45 10.19 -19.05
N GLU A 482 6.63 9.16 -18.25
CA GLU A 482 7.21 7.90 -18.72
C GLU A 482 6.13 6.95 -19.21
N PHE A 483 6.52 6.07 -20.14
CA PHE A 483 5.73 4.94 -20.59
C PHE A 483 6.63 3.74 -20.93
N GLU A 484 6.18 2.56 -20.54
CA GLU A 484 6.87 1.30 -20.83
C GLU A 484 6.62 0.87 -22.27
N ILE A 485 7.68 0.44 -22.95
CA ILE A 485 7.58 -0.04 -24.33
C ILE A 485 6.71 -1.30 -24.43
N GLU A 486 6.72 -2.15 -23.42
CA GLU A 486 5.89 -3.35 -23.32
C GLU A 486 4.40 -3.00 -23.34
N THR A 487 4.04 -1.89 -22.72
CA THR A 487 2.67 -1.39 -22.69
C THR A 487 2.16 -1.00 -24.08
N THR A 488 3.04 -0.50 -24.96
CA THR A 488 2.65 -0.11 -26.32
C THR A 488 2.22 -1.30 -27.19
N ARG A 489 2.60 -2.53 -26.80
CA ARG A 489 2.28 -3.80 -27.47
C ARG A 489 0.93 -4.39 -27.04
N LYS A 490 0.27 -3.80 -26.04
CA LYS A 490 -1.05 -4.27 -25.59
C LYS A 490 -2.09 -4.15 -26.70
N PRO A 491 -3.06 -5.08 -26.76
CA PRO A 491 -4.17 -4.98 -27.71
C PRO A 491 -4.99 -3.71 -27.43
N ASP A 492 -5.61 -3.16 -28.46
CA ASP A 492 -6.31 -1.86 -28.39
C ASP A 492 -7.39 -1.78 -27.31
N ASN A 493 -8.08 -2.87 -27.04
CA ASN A 493 -9.10 -2.94 -25.97
C ASN A 493 -8.53 -2.80 -24.54
N GLU A 494 -7.24 -3.04 -24.36
CA GLU A 494 -6.53 -2.79 -23.08
C GLU A 494 -5.76 -1.46 -23.15
N LEU A 495 -5.16 -1.17 -24.29
CA LEU A 495 -4.35 0.03 -24.51
C LEU A 495 -5.14 1.33 -24.28
N ILE A 496 -6.44 1.37 -24.63
CA ILE A 496 -7.29 2.55 -24.41
C ILE A 496 -7.31 3.04 -22.96
N TYR A 497 -7.23 2.15 -21.99
CA TYR A 497 -7.20 2.52 -20.57
C TYR A 497 -5.87 3.16 -20.17
N VAL A 498 -4.78 2.65 -20.72
CA VAL A 498 -3.44 3.19 -20.48
C VAL A 498 -3.31 4.56 -21.13
N LEU A 499 -3.71 4.69 -22.38
CA LEU A 499 -3.70 5.97 -23.11
C LEU A 499 -4.57 7.02 -22.40
N ASN A 500 -5.73 6.61 -21.89
CA ASN A 500 -6.60 7.50 -21.11
C ASN A 500 -5.92 8.02 -19.84
N ASN A 501 -5.24 7.15 -19.09
CA ASN A 501 -4.52 7.52 -17.89
C ASN A 501 -3.31 8.41 -18.18
N ILE A 502 -2.53 8.08 -19.22
CA ILE A 502 -1.40 8.91 -19.70
C ILE A 502 -1.90 10.28 -20.15
N GLY A 503 -3.03 10.33 -20.87
CA GLY A 503 -3.63 11.59 -21.30
C GLY A 503 -4.04 12.48 -20.13
N LEU A 504 -4.69 11.90 -19.10
CA LEU A 504 -5.04 12.64 -17.91
C LEU A 504 -3.80 13.18 -17.16
N ALA A 505 -2.80 12.32 -16.98
CA ALA A 505 -1.55 12.69 -16.31
C ALA A 505 -0.78 13.76 -17.10
N SER A 506 -0.72 13.64 -18.43
CA SER A 506 -0.05 14.60 -19.32
C SER A 506 -0.74 15.98 -19.26
N TYR A 507 -2.08 16.00 -19.31
CA TYR A 507 -2.82 17.26 -19.24
C TYR A 507 -2.61 17.97 -17.89
N ALA A 508 -2.62 17.23 -16.80
CA ALA A 508 -2.32 17.79 -15.47
C ALA A 508 -0.87 18.30 -15.37
N LYS A 509 0.10 17.60 -15.96
CA LYS A 509 1.51 18.02 -16.03
C LYS A 509 1.74 19.28 -16.86
N LEU A 510 0.87 19.52 -17.82
CA LEU A 510 0.81 20.77 -18.59
C LEU A 510 0.09 21.89 -17.85
N ASN A 511 -0.20 21.74 -16.56
CA ASN A 511 -0.99 22.65 -15.70
C ASN A 511 -2.47 22.76 -16.09
N GLY A 512 -3.00 21.79 -16.83
CA GLY A 512 -4.42 21.72 -17.12
C GLY A 512 -5.23 21.15 -15.95
N ILE A 513 -6.40 21.72 -15.69
CA ILE A 513 -7.37 21.21 -14.72
C ILE A 513 -8.46 20.46 -15.50
N PRO A 514 -8.52 19.13 -15.41
CA PRO A 514 -9.52 18.36 -16.16
C PRO A 514 -10.94 18.52 -15.61
N TRP A 515 -11.09 18.62 -14.30
CA TRP A 515 -12.34 18.85 -13.58
C TRP A 515 -12.06 19.35 -12.16
N LEU A 516 -13.06 19.94 -11.54
CA LEU A 516 -13.10 20.18 -10.10
C LEU A 516 -14.20 19.34 -9.45
N LEU A 517 -14.17 19.18 -8.14
CA LEU A 517 -15.28 18.64 -7.38
C LEU A 517 -16.24 19.77 -7.01
N LYS A 518 -17.55 19.47 -6.96
CA LYS A 518 -18.53 20.44 -6.48
C LYS A 518 -18.23 20.75 -5.01
N ALA A 519 -17.91 22.00 -4.72
CA ALA A 519 -17.59 22.46 -3.37
C ALA A 519 -18.79 22.32 -2.40
N ASN A 520 -18.49 22.14 -1.13
CA ASN A 520 -19.49 22.19 -0.07
C ASN A 520 -19.77 23.67 0.28
N PRO A 521 -20.99 24.18 0.07
CA PRO A 521 -21.29 25.60 0.28
C PRO A 521 -21.28 26.04 1.75
N THR A 522 -21.24 25.12 2.71
CA THR A 522 -21.26 25.44 4.15
C THR A 522 -19.86 25.70 4.72
N ILE A 523 -18.80 25.47 3.94
CA ILE A 523 -17.42 25.63 4.35
C ILE A 523 -16.80 26.73 3.50
N ALA A 524 -16.33 27.79 4.13
CA ALA A 524 -15.70 28.90 3.42
C ALA A 524 -14.39 28.47 2.75
N HIS A 525 -13.54 27.76 3.51
CA HIS A 525 -12.25 27.28 3.02
C HIS A 525 -11.99 25.86 3.48
N GLU A 526 -11.83 24.93 2.54
CA GLU A 526 -11.42 23.56 2.81
C GLU A 526 -10.07 23.31 2.16
N LEU A 527 -9.06 22.91 2.99
CA LEU A 527 -7.74 22.57 2.52
C LEU A 527 -7.40 21.12 2.83
N VAL A 528 -6.92 20.40 1.82
CA VAL A 528 -6.39 19.05 1.94
C VAL A 528 -4.86 19.12 1.84
N ILE A 529 -4.19 18.78 2.92
CA ILE A 529 -2.75 18.94 3.12
C ILE A 529 -2.09 17.57 3.11
N GLY A 530 -1.34 17.25 2.05
CA GLY A 530 -0.63 15.99 1.91
C GLY A 530 0.76 16.06 2.54
N LEU A 531 1.06 15.15 3.48
CA LEU A 531 2.36 15.00 4.10
C LEU A 531 3.08 13.78 3.54
N GLY A 532 4.26 13.96 2.97
CA GLY A 532 5.08 12.93 2.38
C GLY A 532 6.42 12.72 3.07
N SER A 533 6.97 11.53 2.94
CA SER A 533 8.34 11.24 3.34
C SER A 533 8.97 10.22 2.37
N ALA A 534 10.27 10.32 2.17
CA ALA A 534 11.05 9.38 1.37
C ALA A 534 12.23 8.87 2.20
N ASN A 535 12.55 7.60 2.07
CA ASN A 535 13.80 7.03 2.57
C ASN A 535 14.75 6.90 1.39
N ILE A 536 15.85 7.63 1.42
CA ILE A 536 16.87 7.60 0.40
C ILE A 536 18.06 6.81 0.95
N GLY A 537 18.49 5.79 0.24
CA GLY A 537 19.67 5.00 0.55
C GLY A 537 20.40 4.63 -0.73
N GLU A 538 21.71 4.54 -0.66
CA GLU A 538 22.53 4.17 -1.82
C GLU A 538 22.31 2.71 -2.26
N SER A 539 21.84 1.89 -1.32
CA SER A 539 21.59 0.47 -1.51
C SER A 539 20.42 -0.02 -0.65
N ARG A 540 20.03 -1.28 -0.78
CA ARG A 540 18.95 -1.87 0.01
C ARG A 540 19.31 -2.03 1.48
N LEU A 541 20.57 -2.27 1.80
CA LEU A 541 21.08 -2.53 3.16
C LEU A 541 21.96 -1.39 3.69
N GLY A 542 22.35 -0.43 2.84
CA GLY A 542 23.08 0.76 3.27
C GLY A 542 22.24 1.66 4.19
N GLU A 543 22.92 2.59 4.81
CA GLU A 543 22.28 3.61 5.62
C GLU A 543 21.20 4.33 4.80
N ARG A 544 20.06 4.47 5.39
CA ARG A 544 18.92 5.15 4.78
C ARG A 544 18.67 6.45 5.52
N GLU A 545 18.85 7.52 4.83
CA GLU A 545 18.40 8.82 5.31
C GLU A 545 16.92 8.98 5.01
N ARG A 546 16.16 9.32 6.02
CA ARG A 546 14.76 9.65 5.88
C ARG A 546 14.61 11.13 5.65
N PHE A 547 14.18 11.45 4.47
CA PHE A 547 13.81 12.81 4.11
C PHE A 547 12.30 12.97 4.31
N VAL A 548 11.95 14.04 4.96
CA VAL A 548 10.58 14.47 5.09
C VAL A 548 10.44 15.76 4.35
N GLY A 549 9.50 15.80 3.50
CA GLY A 549 9.22 16.99 2.76
C GLY A 549 7.90 16.86 2.06
N ILE A 550 7.41 17.97 1.70
CA ILE A 550 6.33 18.29 0.81
C ILE A 550 4.99 18.28 1.47
N THR A 551 4.59 19.46 1.66
CA THR A 551 3.21 19.79 1.85
C THR A 551 2.62 20.12 0.49
N THR A 552 1.76 19.25 -0.01
CA THR A 552 0.92 19.56 -1.16
C THR A 552 -0.42 20.02 -0.64
N ILE A 553 -0.86 21.21 -1.04
CA ILE A 553 -2.13 21.78 -0.59
C ILE A 553 -3.09 21.88 -1.76
N PHE A 554 -4.27 21.27 -1.57
CA PHE A 554 -5.42 21.38 -2.46
C PHE A 554 -6.58 22.01 -1.71
N SER A 555 -7.40 22.78 -2.40
CA SER A 555 -8.73 23.12 -1.88
C SER A 555 -9.65 21.90 -1.90
N GLY A 556 -10.76 21.96 -1.18
CA GLY A 556 -11.73 20.87 -1.10
C GLY A 556 -12.35 20.46 -2.44
N ASP A 557 -12.36 21.34 -3.43
CA ASP A 557 -12.77 21.07 -4.80
C ASP A 557 -11.69 20.37 -5.64
N GLY A 558 -10.47 20.18 -5.08
CA GLY A 558 -9.34 19.53 -5.73
C GLY A 558 -8.44 20.49 -6.52
N ASN A 559 -8.68 21.80 -6.46
CA ASN A 559 -7.78 22.76 -7.08
C ASN A 559 -6.46 22.83 -6.32
N TYR A 560 -5.34 22.77 -7.08
CA TYR A 560 -4.00 22.80 -6.52
C TYR A 560 -3.57 24.22 -6.19
N HIS A 561 -3.14 24.46 -4.97
CA HIS A 561 -2.67 25.78 -4.53
C HIS A 561 -1.15 25.87 -4.40
N LEU A 562 -0.54 24.86 -3.82
CA LEU A 562 0.88 24.94 -3.50
C LEU A 562 1.50 23.55 -3.35
N SER A 563 2.65 23.30 -3.99
CA SER A 563 3.60 22.33 -3.52
C SER A 563 4.80 23.07 -2.95
N ASN A 564 5.04 22.91 -1.68
CA ASN A 564 6.29 23.36 -1.09
C ASN A 564 7.11 22.11 -0.78
N SER A 565 8.14 21.84 -1.58
CA SER A 565 9.14 20.87 -1.16
C SER A 565 9.97 21.54 -0.08
N SER A 566 9.74 21.18 1.17
CA SER A 566 10.73 21.49 2.20
C SER A 566 12.09 20.96 1.75
N LYS A 567 13.19 21.60 2.14
CA LYS A 567 14.51 21.00 2.02
C LYS A 567 14.43 19.61 2.66
N ALA A 568 15.02 18.62 2.00
CA ALA A 568 15.20 17.32 2.60
C ALA A 568 15.93 17.50 3.93
N VAL A 569 15.28 17.15 5.03
CA VAL A 569 15.83 17.31 6.39
C VAL A 569 15.97 15.95 7.05
N SER A 570 16.95 15.82 7.93
CA SER A 570 17.13 14.64 8.77
C SER A 570 15.92 14.42 9.69
N MET A 571 15.80 13.20 10.22
CA MET A 571 14.71 12.88 11.17
C MET A 571 14.67 13.78 12.39
N ASP A 572 15.84 14.24 12.87
CA ASP A 572 15.94 15.05 14.08
C ASP A 572 15.42 16.48 13.87
N GLU A 573 15.55 17.00 12.65
CA GLU A 573 15.07 18.32 12.27
C GLU A 573 13.63 18.31 11.71
N TYR A 574 13.08 17.11 11.52
CA TYR A 574 11.81 16.90 10.82
C TYR A 574 10.65 17.70 11.40
N GLN A 575 10.49 17.67 12.71
CA GLN A 575 9.33 18.29 13.36
C GLN A 575 9.32 19.80 13.19
N THR A 576 10.48 20.42 13.35
CA THR A 576 10.66 21.87 13.16
C THR A 576 10.42 22.27 11.71
N ALA A 577 11.05 21.56 10.77
CA ALA A 577 10.90 21.84 9.34
C ALA A 577 9.45 21.62 8.84
N LEU A 578 8.75 20.60 9.36
CA LEU A 578 7.34 20.38 9.05
C LEU A 578 6.48 21.55 9.48
N LEU A 579 6.64 22.03 10.72
CA LEU A 579 5.84 23.12 11.26
C LEU A 579 6.12 24.44 10.54
N GLU A 580 7.37 24.76 10.24
CA GLU A 580 7.74 25.94 9.47
C GLU A 580 7.14 25.91 8.07
N THR A 581 7.23 24.76 7.39
CA THR A 581 6.68 24.58 6.05
C THR A 581 5.16 24.69 6.06
N LEU A 582 4.48 24.06 7.02
CA LEU A 582 3.02 24.14 7.17
C LEU A 582 2.57 25.57 7.46
N ARG A 583 3.25 26.26 8.40
CA ARG A 583 2.94 27.65 8.74
C ARG A 583 3.06 28.55 7.52
N ALA A 584 4.18 28.51 6.81
CA ALA A 584 4.40 29.29 5.61
C ALA A 584 3.35 29.00 4.53
N ALA A 585 3.03 27.74 4.33
CA ALA A 585 2.05 27.31 3.33
C ALA A 585 0.62 27.75 3.66
N ILE A 586 0.18 27.59 4.91
CA ILE A 586 -1.15 28.03 5.37
C ILE A 586 -1.27 29.56 5.30
N LEU A 587 -0.24 30.30 5.73
CA LEU A 587 -0.23 31.76 5.65
C LEU A 587 -0.34 32.26 4.21
N LYS A 588 0.39 31.63 3.29
CA LYS A 588 0.30 31.97 1.86
C LYS A 588 -1.11 31.72 1.30
N VAL A 589 -1.67 30.52 1.53
CA VAL A 589 -3.03 30.20 1.06
C VAL A 589 -4.06 31.14 1.68
N ARG A 590 -3.92 31.50 2.95
CA ARG A 590 -4.76 32.49 3.64
C ARG A 590 -4.75 33.85 2.92
N GLN A 591 -3.58 34.31 2.51
CA GLN A 591 -3.46 35.57 1.75
C GLN A 591 -4.06 35.44 0.35
N ASP A 592 -3.70 34.38 -0.38
CA ASP A 592 -4.15 34.15 -1.77
C ASP A 592 -5.68 33.98 -1.87
N MET A 593 -6.30 33.35 -0.87
CA MET A 593 -7.75 33.12 -0.79
C MET A 593 -8.50 34.19 0.01
N ASN A 594 -7.82 35.20 0.53
CA ASN A 594 -8.39 36.34 1.27
C ASN A 594 -9.32 35.92 2.40
N TRP A 595 -8.87 35.04 3.33
CA TRP A 595 -9.66 34.58 4.45
C TRP A 595 -10.12 35.74 5.33
N GLN A 596 -11.39 35.74 5.69
CA GLN A 596 -11.99 36.75 6.54
C GLN A 596 -12.09 36.25 7.99
N PRO A 597 -12.01 37.12 9.01
CA PRO A 597 -12.23 36.74 10.41
C PRO A 597 -13.57 36.00 10.59
N ARG A 598 -13.54 34.91 11.34
CA ARG A 598 -14.66 33.99 11.58
C ARG A 598 -15.06 33.09 10.41
N ASP A 599 -14.32 33.07 9.32
CA ASP A 599 -14.57 32.09 8.27
C ASP A 599 -14.46 30.67 8.86
N HIS A 600 -15.37 29.78 8.40
CA HIS A 600 -15.30 28.38 8.73
C HIS A 600 -14.26 27.70 7.83
N VAL A 601 -13.16 27.26 8.45
CA VAL A 601 -12.00 26.68 7.79
C VAL A 601 -11.86 25.20 8.18
N ARG A 602 -11.81 24.33 7.17
CA ARG A 602 -11.55 22.90 7.37
C ARG A 602 -10.17 22.53 6.86
N LEU A 603 -9.35 21.91 7.74
CA LEU A 603 -8.00 21.45 7.42
C LEU A 603 -7.92 19.93 7.54
N VAL A 604 -7.66 19.25 6.43
CA VAL A 604 -7.57 17.79 6.39
C VAL A 604 -6.13 17.38 6.09
N PHE A 605 -5.47 16.76 7.07
CA PHE A 605 -4.09 16.32 6.94
C PHE A 605 -4.06 14.85 6.49
N HIS A 606 -3.46 14.59 5.33
CA HIS A 606 -3.28 13.26 4.77
C HIS A 606 -1.82 12.81 4.94
N ALA A 607 -1.60 11.64 5.54
CA ALA A 607 -0.32 10.95 5.51
C ALA A 607 -0.46 9.59 4.85
N ARG A 608 0.45 9.26 3.94
CA ARG A 608 0.50 7.95 3.28
C ARG A 608 1.61 7.11 3.88
N PHE A 609 1.35 5.80 4.10
CA PHE A 609 2.30 4.81 4.64
C PHE A 609 2.92 5.14 6.01
N LYS A 610 2.43 6.16 6.69
CA LYS A 610 2.91 6.59 7.99
C LYS A 610 1.75 6.90 8.92
N LYS A 611 1.84 6.45 10.16
CA LYS A 611 0.96 6.93 11.23
C LYS A 611 1.44 8.29 11.72
N PHE A 612 0.49 9.17 12.02
CA PHE A 612 0.80 10.37 12.78
C PHE A 612 1.27 9.97 14.18
N SER A 613 2.43 10.48 14.60
CA SER A 613 2.86 10.33 16.01
C SER A 613 2.04 11.27 16.91
N GLY A 614 1.98 10.94 18.20
CA GLY A 614 1.34 11.83 19.18
C GLY A 614 1.98 13.22 19.20
N GLU A 615 3.29 13.29 19.06
CA GLU A 615 4.06 14.54 19.03
C GLU A 615 3.74 15.40 17.79
N GLU A 616 3.67 14.78 16.61
CA GLU A 616 3.28 15.48 15.39
C GLU A 616 1.87 16.07 15.50
N VAL A 617 0.93 15.27 16.01
CA VAL A 617 -0.45 15.74 16.24
C VAL A 617 -0.49 16.92 17.20
N GLN A 618 0.26 16.86 18.31
CA GLN A 618 0.31 17.97 19.28
C GLN A 618 0.96 19.22 18.71
N SER A 619 2.03 19.05 17.94
CA SER A 619 2.73 20.17 17.29
C SER A 619 1.84 20.87 16.25
N ILE A 620 1.16 20.10 15.41
CA ILE A 620 0.21 20.67 14.44
C ILE A 620 -0.96 21.34 15.18
N LYS A 621 -1.51 20.73 16.24
CA LYS A 621 -2.53 21.38 17.08
C LYS A 621 -2.05 22.69 17.69
N GLY A 622 -0.78 22.77 18.09
CA GLY A 622 -0.15 24.03 18.55
C GLY A 622 -0.20 25.10 17.46
N LEU A 623 0.21 24.75 16.25
CA LEU A 623 0.15 25.65 15.09
C LEU A 623 -1.28 26.11 14.77
N LEU A 624 -2.27 25.21 14.86
CA LEU A 624 -3.66 25.56 14.58
C LEU A 624 -4.26 26.55 15.58
N LYS A 625 -3.76 26.59 16.84
CA LYS A 625 -4.18 27.60 17.82
C LYS A 625 -3.77 29.02 17.43
N GLU A 626 -2.72 29.16 16.59
CA GLU A 626 -2.31 30.46 16.04
C GLU A 626 -3.35 31.02 15.05
N LEU A 627 -4.29 30.19 14.59
CA LEU A 627 -5.41 30.56 13.73
C LEU A 627 -6.68 30.93 14.53
N GLY A 628 -6.53 31.45 15.73
CA GLY A 628 -7.61 31.73 16.67
C GLY A 628 -8.73 32.67 16.19
N ASP A 629 -8.50 33.44 15.11
CA ASP A 629 -9.50 34.34 14.52
C ASP A 629 -10.53 33.63 13.62
N TYR A 630 -10.32 32.36 13.35
CA TYR A 630 -11.15 31.52 12.45
C TYR A 630 -11.88 30.42 13.21
N ASP A 631 -13.00 29.96 12.66
CA ASP A 631 -13.68 28.74 13.11
C ASP A 631 -13.03 27.53 12.43
N VAL A 632 -12.01 26.92 13.09
CA VAL A 632 -11.17 25.89 12.50
C VAL A 632 -11.60 24.50 12.94
N GLU A 633 -12.05 23.65 12.01
CA GLU A 633 -12.15 22.21 12.19
C GLU A 633 -11.01 21.48 11.43
N TYR A 634 -10.55 20.38 12.00
CA TYR A 634 -9.44 19.62 11.40
C TYR A 634 -9.56 18.12 11.58
N ALA A 635 -8.97 17.37 10.66
CA ALA A 635 -8.88 15.92 10.71
C ALA A 635 -7.49 15.42 10.28
N PHE A 636 -7.04 14.34 10.92
CA PHE A 636 -5.85 13.60 10.52
C PHE A 636 -6.26 12.27 9.90
N ILE A 637 -5.90 12.07 8.64
CA ILE A 637 -6.28 10.88 7.88
C ILE A 637 -5.02 10.13 7.46
N GLN A 638 -4.87 8.90 7.94
CA GLN A 638 -3.86 7.99 7.41
C GLN A 638 -4.43 7.24 6.22
N LEU A 639 -3.80 7.40 5.06
CA LEU A 639 -4.12 6.62 3.87
C LEU A 639 -3.24 5.36 3.84
N SER A 640 -3.86 4.21 3.71
CA SER A 640 -3.15 2.93 3.60
C SER A 640 -3.80 2.05 2.53
N ASP A 641 -2.99 1.51 1.65
CA ASP A 641 -3.42 0.49 0.67
C ASP A 641 -3.49 -0.89 1.32
N GLU A 642 -2.84 -1.08 2.48
CA GLU A 642 -2.72 -2.34 3.19
C GLU A 642 -3.39 -2.30 4.58
N HIS A 643 -4.71 -2.19 4.61
CA HIS A 643 -5.44 -2.39 5.86
C HIS A 643 -6.01 -3.83 5.93
N PRO A 644 -6.14 -4.40 7.14
CA PRO A 644 -6.56 -5.79 7.30
C PRO A 644 -8.09 -5.99 7.16
N TYR A 645 -8.87 -4.91 7.07
CA TYR A 645 -10.33 -4.97 7.09
C TYR A 645 -10.89 -5.31 5.71
N ILE A 646 -11.76 -6.32 5.64
CA ILE A 646 -12.40 -6.77 4.40
C ILE A 646 -13.90 -6.90 4.63
N LEU A 647 -14.68 -6.25 3.77
CA LEU A 647 -16.13 -6.43 3.70
C LEU A 647 -16.45 -7.36 2.52
N PHE A 648 -17.11 -8.46 2.81
CA PHE A 648 -17.62 -9.40 1.81
C PHE A 648 -19.10 -9.14 1.59
N ASP A 649 -19.56 -9.13 0.33
CA ASP A 649 -20.96 -9.16 -0.05
C ASP A 649 -21.28 -10.55 -0.62
N ARG A 650 -22.15 -11.30 0.05
CA ARG A 650 -22.54 -12.66 -0.36
C ARG A 650 -23.28 -12.71 -1.70
N ASN A 651 -23.87 -11.59 -2.11
CA ASN A 651 -24.60 -11.48 -3.39
C ASN A 651 -23.66 -11.14 -4.56
N GLN A 652 -22.39 -10.87 -4.31
CA GLN A 652 -21.43 -10.50 -5.33
C GLN A 652 -20.25 -11.46 -5.37
N ASN A 653 -20.07 -12.10 -6.53
CA ASN A 653 -18.87 -12.87 -6.83
C ASN A 653 -17.76 -11.92 -7.24
N GLY A 654 -17.08 -11.31 -6.26
CA GLY A 654 -15.96 -10.42 -6.50
C GLY A 654 -14.63 -11.13 -6.29
N ALA A 655 -13.61 -10.74 -7.05
CA ALA A 655 -12.22 -11.07 -6.78
C ALA A 655 -11.49 -9.79 -6.38
N PHE A 656 -10.61 -9.88 -5.40
CA PHE A 656 -9.66 -8.82 -5.15
C PHE A 656 -8.51 -9.00 -6.13
N ASP A 657 -8.39 -8.07 -7.05
CA ASP A 657 -7.27 -8.00 -7.97
C ASP A 657 -6.24 -7.02 -7.43
N TYR A 658 -5.10 -7.55 -6.96
CA TYR A 658 -4.00 -6.74 -6.44
C TYR A 658 -3.31 -5.93 -7.55
N GLU A 659 -3.32 -6.42 -8.79
CA GLU A 659 -2.66 -5.75 -9.91
C GLU A 659 -3.47 -4.56 -10.40
N SER A 660 -4.78 -4.72 -10.57
CA SER A 660 -5.66 -3.63 -11.00
C SER A 660 -6.13 -2.74 -9.85
N ARG A 661 -5.84 -3.09 -8.58
CA ARG A 661 -6.32 -2.43 -7.35
C ARG A 661 -7.83 -2.21 -7.32
N ARG A 662 -8.59 -2.99 -8.07
CA ARG A 662 -10.04 -2.92 -8.15
C ARG A 662 -10.65 -4.02 -7.31
N THR A 663 -11.39 -3.65 -6.28
CA THR A 663 -12.27 -4.57 -5.59
C THR A 663 -13.68 -4.40 -6.10
N LYS A 664 -14.29 -5.49 -6.55
CA LYS A 664 -15.76 -5.59 -6.62
C LYS A 664 -16.36 -5.88 -5.25
N ILE A 665 -15.52 -6.16 -4.26
CA ILE A 665 -15.88 -6.29 -2.85
C ILE A 665 -15.25 -5.11 -2.17
N GLY A 666 -16.06 -4.19 -1.65
CA GLY A 666 -15.58 -2.99 -0.97
C GLY A 666 -14.68 -3.36 0.22
N ARG A 667 -13.56 -2.67 0.34
CA ARG A 667 -12.85 -2.60 1.62
C ARG A 667 -13.63 -1.64 2.50
N ALA A 668 -14.01 -2.07 3.69
CA ALA A 668 -14.59 -1.16 4.66
C ALA A 668 -13.52 -0.13 5.04
N HIS A 669 -13.79 1.14 4.77
CA HIS A 669 -13.07 2.24 5.39
C HIS A 669 -13.72 2.48 6.75
N VAL A 670 -12.98 2.18 7.81
CA VAL A 670 -13.38 2.48 9.19
C VAL A 670 -12.53 3.64 9.68
#